data_04d0efc605d735b049197746eead1a2a
#
_entry.id   04d0efc605d735b049197746eead1a2a
#
_cell.length_a   1.000
_cell.length_b   1.000
_cell.length_c   1.000
_cell.angle_alpha   90.00
_cell.angle_beta   90.00
_cell.angle_gamma   90.00
#
_symmetry.space_group_name_H-M   'P 1'
#
loop_
_entity.id
_entity.type
_entity.pdbx_description
1 polymer ?
#
loop_
_entity_poly.entity_id
_entity_poly.type
_entity_poly.pdbx_seq_one_letter_code
_entity_poly.pdbx_strand_id
1 'polypeptide(L)'
;MDLAPKTARVLRPEASGEESASAENEKEVTVPIEEVAVGDIFIVKPGESIPVDGTVIEGESAVDESALTGESIPVDKAVGSKVSAATINRSGYMKCRATRVGEDTTLSQIIQMVSDAAATKAPIARIADKVSGIFVPAVIGIAALVIAAWLIAGQEVSFALARGISVLVISCPCALGLATPVAIMVGNGLGAKNGVLFKTSEALETLGKATVVALDKTGTITSGEPRVTSILPVEGVEKEYLLQKAYTLEKRSEHPLAKAIVNEFEGPAAEASAADESSDSAASASATSASTETENSACSTGSCDLYMVENFSIRSGNGLEGVISGKLVHGGSGKFIREFALFPKEIEEAEEKCASSGETPLFFEEDGKLLGMIAVADTMKEDSAEGIRQLKNLGLKVVMLTGDNEKTAEAIGAKADVDKVVAGVMPEEKGAVVKTLQNEGKNKVIMVGDGINDAPALTTADIGMAIGAGTDVAIESADVVLMNSTLTDVAAAIRLSRKTLKNIHENLFWAFFYNLICIPIAAGILSWKMNPMIGAAAMSISSFTVCMNALRLNLFNMRNSAHDKPLHGTSPEEITIPETEKRSQSMKKTLKIEGMMCGHCEASVKKALEELPFIANASPNHNTNSCEIEISDDAAYDESVVKATIEGKDYKYLGEA
;
A
#
# COMPACT_ATOMS: atom_id res chain seq x y z
N MET A 1 8.31 -9.35 25.05
CA MET A 1 8.92 -9.07 23.74
C MET A 1 10.16 -8.23 23.99
N ASP A 2 11.31 -8.84 24.03
CA ASP A 2 12.59 -8.21 24.37
C ASP A 2 13.52 -8.36 23.15
N LEU A 3 13.08 -7.78 22.01
CA LEU A 3 13.79 -7.88 20.73
C LEU A 3 14.79 -6.73 20.52
N ALA A 4 14.56 -5.58 21.12
CA ALA A 4 15.44 -4.42 21.01
C ALA A 4 16.62 -4.51 21.99
N PRO A 5 17.84 -4.09 21.61
CA PRO A 5 18.97 -4.01 22.53
C PRO A 5 18.70 -2.94 23.60
N LYS A 6 19.26 -3.12 24.80
CA LYS A 6 19.07 -2.15 25.91
C LYS A 6 20.00 -0.94 25.82
N THR A 7 21.01 -1.00 24.98
CA THR A 7 22.03 0.06 24.85
C THR A 7 22.34 0.29 23.39
N ALA A 8 22.69 1.53 23.05
CA ALA A 8 23.16 1.95 21.73
C ALA A 8 24.58 2.52 21.82
N ARG A 9 25.39 2.35 20.77
CA ARG A 9 26.68 3.01 20.62
C ARG A 9 26.51 4.26 19.79
N VAL A 10 26.62 5.43 20.42
CA VAL A 10 26.38 6.73 19.79
C VAL A 10 27.70 7.49 19.72
N LEU A 11 27.92 8.19 18.62
CA LEU A 11 29.02 9.13 18.48
C LEU A 11 28.61 10.46 19.11
N ARG A 12 29.33 10.89 20.15
CA ARG A 12 29.12 12.21 20.76
C ARG A 12 30.41 13.00 20.72
N PRO A 13 30.34 14.33 20.48
CA PRO A 13 31.52 15.19 20.56
C PRO A 13 32.11 15.14 21.97
N GLU A 14 33.43 15.06 22.07
CA GLU A 14 34.12 15.09 23.37
C GLU A 14 33.89 16.46 24.02
N ALA A 15 33.29 16.48 25.20
CA ALA A 15 33.07 17.69 25.98
C ALA A 15 34.39 18.21 26.55
N SER A 16 35.26 18.74 25.73
CA SER A 16 36.38 19.58 26.14
C SER A 16 35.93 21.03 26.07
N GLY A 17 35.82 21.67 27.24
CA GLY A 17 35.48 23.09 27.31
C GLY A 17 36.58 23.93 26.66
N GLU A 18 36.34 24.30 25.43
CA GLU A 18 36.84 25.49 24.73
C GLU A 18 36.40 25.40 23.26
N GLU A 19 35.91 26.51 22.74
CA GLU A 19 35.38 26.69 21.40
C GLU A 19 36.43 26.35 20.31
N SER A 20 36.35 25.16 19.74
CA SER A 20 36.82 24.89 18.38
C SER A 20 36.13 23.65 17.83
N ALA A 21 35.05 23.83 17.10
CA ALA A 21 34.36 22.79 16.33
C ALA A 21 35.25 22.39 15.13
N SER A 22 36.05 21.35 15.33
CA SER A 22 36.63 20.57 14.24
C SER A 22 36.14 19.13 14.36
N ALA A 23 35.60 18.61 13.26
CA ALA A 23 34.88 17.32 13.13
C ALA A 23 35.74 16.04 13.36
N GLU A 24 36.87 16.13 14.08
CA GLU A 24 37.84 15.04 14.20
C GLU A 24 37.88 14.31 15.57
N ASN A 25 37.05 14.70 16.56
CA ASN A 25 37.04 14.06 17.87
C ASN A 25 35.63 13.59 18.29
N GLU A 26 35.02 12.72 17.50
CA GLU A 26 33.83 12.00 17.92
C GLU A 26 34.24 10.75 18.70
N LYS A 27 33.74 10.61 19.93
CA LYS A 27 33.99 9.43 20.77
C LYS A 27 32.78 8.51 20.78
N GLU A 28 33.07 7.23 20.56
CA GLU A 28 32.06 6.16 20.71
C GLU A 28 31.69 6.02 22.20
N VAL A 29 30.43 6.31 22.52
CA VAL A 29 29.87 6.20 23.88
C VAL A 29 28.71 5.24 23.86
N THR A 30 28.69 4.26 24.77
CA THR A 30 27.56 3.39 24.96
C THR A 30 26.56 4.05 25.89
N VAL A 31 25.34 4.28 25.42
CA VAL A 31 24.24 4.91 26.16
C VAL A 31 23.04 3.96 26.25
N PRO A 32 22.20 4.08 27.28
CA PRO A 32 20.89 3.44 27.28
C PRO A 32 20.08 3.88 26.06
N ILE A 33 19.25 2.98 25.50
CA ILE A 33 18.47 3.26 24.29
C ILE A 33 17.52 4.46 24.48
N GLU A 34 17.07 4.69 25.70
CA GLU A 34 16.18 5.79 26.09
C GLU A 34 16.85 7.18 26.00
N GLU A 35 18.18 7.22 25.96
CA GLU A 35 18.97 8.45 25.85
C GLU A 35 19.36 8.80 24.40
N VAL A 36 19.00 7.95 23.42
CA VAL A 36 19.22 8.23 22.00
C VAL A 36 18.20 9.23 21.51
N ALA A 37 18.68 10.30 20.87
CA ALA A 37 17.83 11.35 20.29
C ALA A 37 17.78 11.24 18.77
N VAL A 38 16.72 11.80 18.16
CA VAL A 38 16.63 11.93 16.71
C VAL A 38 17.78 12.81 16.21
N GLY A 39 18.48 12.31 15.19
CA GLY A 39 19.68 12.96 14.65
C GLY A 39 21.00 12.45 15.20
N ASP A 40 21.00 11.70 16.32
CA ASP A 40 22.21 11.05 16.84
C ASP A 40 22.78 10.06 15.81
N ILE A 41 24.12 10.01 15.72
CA ILE A 41 24.80 9.03 14.89
C ILE A 41 25.13 7.82 15.75
N PHE A 42 24.65 6.65 15.36
CA PHE A 42 24.91 5.41 16.03
C PHE A 42 25.66 4.40 15.14
N ILE A 43 26.41 3.52 15.78
CA ILE A 43 27.25 2.51 15.13
C ILE A 43 26.68 1.13 15.39
N VAL A 44 26.64 0.31 14.34
CA VAL A 44 26.24 -1.10 14.42
C VAL A 44 27.30 -1.99 13.81
N LYS A 45 27.87 -2.88 14.63
CA LYS A 45 28.90 -3.84 14.21
C LYS A 45 28.25 -5.15 13.76
N PRO A 46 28.98 -6.00 13.01
CA PRO A 46 28.49 -7.31 12.63
C PRO A 46 28.03 -8.13 13.84
N GLY A 47 26.84 -8.73 13.74
CA GLY A 47 26.21 -9.52 14.80
C GLY A 47 25.43 -8.69 15.83
N GLU A 48 25.47 -7.35 15.78
CA GLU A 48 24.71 -6.50 16.70
C GLU A 48 23.30 -6.22 16.17
N SER A 49 22.36 -6.04 17.09
CA SER A 49 21.01 -5.58 16.78
C SER A 49 20.99 -4.06 16.64
N ILE A 50 20.24 -3.57 15.65
CA ILE A 50 20.05 -2.13 15.41
C ILE A 50 19.21 -1.54 16.54
N PRO A 51 19.68 -0.47 17.23
CA PRO A 51 19.03 0.02 18.43
C PRO A 51 17.76 0.84 18.17
N VAL A 52 17.78 1.70 17.16
CA VAL A 52 16.69 2.62 16.80
C VAL A 52 16.54 2.69 15.29
N ASP A 53 15.42 3.21 14.79
CA ASP A 53 15.26 3.41 13.35
C ASP A 53 16.20 4.51 12.86
N GLY A 54 16.80 4.29 11.70
CA GLY A 54 17.78 5.22 11.15
C GLY A 54 17.96 5.11 9.64
N THR A 55 18.86 5.96 9.16
CA THR A 55 19.34 5.91 7.77
C THR A 55 20.85 5.67 7.79
N VAL A 56 21.35 4.78 6.97
CA VAL A 56 22.79 4.48 6.83
C VAL A 56 23.48 5.70 6.22
N ILE A 57 24.51 6.22 6.90
CA ILE A 57 25.33 7.35 6.43
C ILE A 57 26.72 6.92 6.00
N GLU A 58 27.20 5.76 6.48
CA GLU A 58 28.51 5.22 6.11
C GLU A 58 28.51 3.70 6.28
N GLY A 59 29.09 2.98 5.32
CA GLY A 59 29.22 1.52 5.34
C GLY A 59 28.13 0.80 4.56
N GLU A 60 28.33 -0.51 4.38
CA GLU A 60 27.42 -1.44 3.69
C GLU A 60 27.28 -2.71 4.52
N SER A 61 26.10 -3.30 4.55
CA SER A 61 25.88 -4.56 5.25
C SER A 61 24.63 -5.29 4.81
N ALA A 62 24.62 -6.60 4.96
CA ALA A 62 23.40 -7.40 4.91
C ALA A 62 22.72 -7.41 6.29
N VAL A 63 21.47 -6.95 6.35
CA VAL A 63 20.66 -6.84 7.57
C VAL A 63 19.55 -7.89 7.54
N ASP A 64 19.45 -8.65 8.60
CA ASP A 64 18.37 -9.62 8.82
C ASP A 64 17.17 -8.90 9.44
N GLU A 65 16.15 -8.70 8.63
CA GLU A 65 14.90 -8.06 9.00
C GLU A 65 13.78 -9.07 9.35
N SER A 66 14.12 -10.35 9.48
CA SER A 66 13.15 -11.43 9.72
C SER A 66 12.28 -11.23 10.97
N ALA A 67 12.77 -10.49 11.96
CA ALA A 67 12.00 -10.15 13.16
C ALA A 67 10.80 -9.24 12.87
N LEU A 68 10.85 -8.44 11.80
CA LEU A 68 9.81 -7.48 11.39
C LEU A 68 9.02 -7.97 10.17
N THR A 69 9.71 -8.48 9.16
CA THR A 69 9.11 -8.87 7.87
C THR A 69 8.70 -10.34 7.81
N GLY A 70 9.31 -11.18 8.65
CA GLY A 70 9.16 -12.64 8.60
C GLY A 70 9.94 -13.31 7.46
N GLU A 71 10.75 -12.56 6.71
CA GLU A 71 11.60 -13.09 5.65
C GLU A 71 12.99 -13.46 6.19
N SER A 72 13.47 -14.65 5.83
CA SER A 72 14.74 -15.16 6.37
C SER A 72 15.97 -14.74 5.56
N ILE A 73 15.77 -14.10 4.40
CA ILE A 73 16.86 -13.65 3.52
C ILE A 73 17.30 -12.27 3.99
N PRO A 74 18.57 -12.07 4.37
CA PRO A 74 19.08 -10.75 4.73
C PRO A 74 19.00 -9.78 3.54
N VAL A 75 18.66 -8.53 3.83
CA VAL A 75 18.56 -7.44 2.85
C VAL A 75 19.83 -6.61 2.86
N ASP A 76 20.41 -6.39 1.69
CA ASP A 76 21.59 -5.54 1.56
C ASP A 76 21.20 -4.06 1.80
N LYS A 77 21.94 -3.40 2.69
CA LYS A 77 21.79 -1.99 3.04
C LYS A 77 23.07 -1.25 2.70
N ALA A 78 22.93 -0.17 1.96
CA ALA A 78 23.99 0.75 1.58
C ALA A 78 23.71 2.16 2.13
N VAL A 79 24.59 3.10 1.89
CA VAL A 79 24.40 4.51 2.27
C VAL A 79 23.06 5.03 1.71
N GLY A 80 22.26 5.70 2.53
CA GLY A 80 20.91 6.15 2.20
C GLY A 80 19.79 5.14 2.49
N SER A 81 20.11 3.85 2.71
CA SER A 81 19.12 2.84 3.04
C SER A 81 18.56 3.04 4.45
N LYS A 82 17.24 2.83 4.61
CA LYS A 82 16.59 2.83 5.92
C LYS A 82 16.89 1.54 6.66
N VAL A 83 17.12 1.63 7.97
CA VAL A 83 17.28 0.51 8.89
C VAL A 83 16.31 0.64 10.04
N SER A 84 15.80 -0.49 10.53
CA SER A 84 14.77 -0.55 11.57
C SER A 84 15.30 -1.14 12.86
N ALA A 85 14.78 -0.65 13.98
CA ALA A 85 15.11 -1.18 15.30
C ALA A 85 14.84 -2.69 15.41
N ALA A 86 15.66 -3.38 16.21
CA ALA A 86 15.59 -4.83 16.46
C ALA A 86 15.93 -5.75 15.28
N THR A 87 16.33 -5.22 14.13
CA THR A 87 16.92 -6.01 13.05
C THR A 87 18.40 -6.29 13.34
N ILE A 88 18.99 -7.32 12.74
CA ILE A 88 20.33 -7.79 13.06
C ILE A 88 21.29 -7.51 11.91
N ASN A 89 22.33 -6.76 12.18
CA ASN A 89 23.42 -6.55 11.24
C ASN A 89 24.25 -7.84 11.08
N ARG A 90 24.33 -8.41 9.87
CA ARG A 90 24.98 -9.73 9.63
C ARG A 90 26.44 -9.64 9.22
N SER A 91 26.84 -8.64 8.45
CA SER A 91 28.16 -8.67 7.80
C SER A 91 29.02 -7.42 8.00
N GLY A 92 28.60 -6.27 7.56
CA GLY A 92 29.40 -5.04 7.48
C GLY A 92 29.35 -4.18 8.75
N TYR A 93 30.17 -3.13 8.76
CA TYR A 93 30.11 -2.05 9.73
C TYR A 93 29.24 -0.94 9.17
N MET A 94 28.31 -0.43 9.94
CA MET A 94 27.45 0.67 9.53
C MET A 94 27.44 1.80 10.55
N LYS A 95 27.51 3.05 10.06
CA LYS A 95 27.07 4.23 10.81
C LYS A 95 25.72 4.68 10.30
N CYS A 96 24.81 4.91 11.23
CA CYS A 96 23.45 5.28 10.92
C CYS A 96 23.06 6.54 11.68
N ARG A 97 22.23 7.40 11.06
CA ARG A 97 21.61 8.55 11.72
C ARG A 97 20.24 8.17 12.22
N ALA A 98 19.96 8.37 13.51
CA ALA A 98 18.66 8.08 14.11
C ALA A 98 17.56 8.96 13.51
N THR A 99 16.51 8.34 13.01
CA THR A 99 15.34 9.03 12.42
C THR A 99 14.11 8.94 13.32
N ARG A 100 13.93 7.81 14.02
CA ARG A 100 12.86 7.59 14.99
C ARG A 100 13.40 6.87 16.22
N VAL A 101 12.96 7.29 17.41
CA VAL A 101 13.47 6.79 18.69
C VAL A 101 12.32 6.48 19.66
N GLY A 102 12.55 5.63 20.65
CA GLY A 102 11.59 5.33 21.71
C GLY A 102 10.28 4.72 21.19
N GLU A 103 9.16 5.34 21.53
CA GLU A 103 7.81 4.87 21.14
C GLU A 103 7.52 5.05 19.65
N ASP A 104 8.25 5.94 18.96
CA ASP A 104 8.06 6.23 17.54
C ASP A 104 8.79 5.24 16.62
N THR A 105 9.61 4.32 17.15
CA THR A 105 10.28 3.31 16.33
C THR A 105 9.28 2.36 15.67
N THR A 106 9.63 1.87 14.48
CA THR A 106 8.81 0.90 13.73
C THR A 106 8.42 -0.31 14.59
N LEU A 107 9.36 -0.85 15.37
CA LEU A 107 9.07 -1.94 16.30
C LEU A 107 8.05 -1.55 17.38
N SER A 108 8.19 -0.37 18.00
CA SER A 108 7.26 0.11 19.03
C SER A 108 5.85 0.32 18.46
N GLN A 109 5.74 0.88 17.26
CA GLN A 109 4.46 1.02 16.57
C GLN A 109 3.81 -0.33 16.25
N ILE A 110 4.59 -1.34 15.82
CA ILE A 110 4.10 -2.71 15.61
C ILE A 110 3.57 -3.30 16.93
N ILE A 111 4.32 -3.17 18.02
CA ILE A 111 3.92 -3.66 19.35
C ILE A 111 2.62 -2.97 19.78
N GLN A 112 2.53 -1.66 19.60
CA GLN A 112 1.33 -0.89 19.95
C GLN A 112 0.12 -1.33 19.12
N MET A 113 0.25 -1.46 17.80
CA MET A 113 -0.82 -1.95 16.91
C MET A 113 -1.31 -3.34 17.32
N VAL A 114 -0.41 -4.27 17.64
CA VAL A 114 -0.78 -5.63 18.09
C VAL A 114 -1.49 -5.58 19.45
N SER A 115 -1.04 -4.71 20.36
CA SER A 115 -1.67 -4.51 21.66
C SER A 115 -3.08 -3.93 21.53
N ASP A 116 -3.24 -2.90 20.72
CA ASP A 116 -4.53 -2.24 20.48
C ASP A 116 -5.52 -3.18 19.77
N ALA A 117 -5.03 -3.95 18.79
CA ALA A 117 -5.82 -4.98 18.15
C ALA A 117 -6.33 -6.03 19.15
N ALA A 118 -5.48 -6.43 20.11
CA ALA A 118 -5.88 -7.37 21.16
C ALA A 118 -6.88 -6.77 22.15
N ALA A 119 -6.82 -5.46 22.38
CA ALA A 119 -7.72 -4.75 23.30
C ALA A 119 -9.12 -4.51 22.69
N THR A 120 -9.25 -4.48 21.35
CA THR A 120 -10.53 -4.24 20.69
C THR A 120 -11.41 -5.49 20.71
N LYS A 121 -12.72 -5.32 20.89
CA LYS A 121 -13.69 -6.45 20.85
C LYS A 121 -14.19 -6.69 19.44
N ALA A 122 -13.90 -7.86 18.89
CA ALA A 122 -14.46 -8.31 17.62
C ALA A 122 -16.01 -8.43 17.68
N PRO A 123 -16.73 -8.24 16.56
CA PRO A 123 -18.17 -8.41 16.48
C PRO A 123 -18.66 -9.77 16.99
N ILE A 124 -17.94 -10.84 16.70
CA ILE A 124 -18.25 -12.20 17.18
C ILE A 124 -18.17 -12.31 18.72
N ALA A 125 -17.30 -11.55 19.37
CA ALA A 125 -17.25 -11.49 20.83
C ALA A 125 -18.49 -10.82 21.42
N ARG A 126 -19.02 -9.77 20.76
CA ARG A 126 -20.29 -9.12 21.15
C ARG A 126 -21.47 -10.09 21.06
N ILE A 127 -21.47 -10.99 20.05
CA ILE A 127 -22.49 -12.05 19.93
C ILE A 127 -22.36 -13.06 21.08
N ALA A 128 -21.13 -13.46 21.41
CA ALA A 128 -20.90 -14.36 22.54
C ALA A 128 -21.34 -13.74 23.88
N ASP A 129 -21.09 -12.45 24.10
CA ASP A 129 -21.58 -11.70 25.28
C ASP A 129 -23.13 -11.69 25.33
N LYS A 130 -23.81 -11.45 24.19
CA LYS A 130 -25.28 -11.46 24.10
C LYS A 130 -25.85 -12.83 24.40
N VAL A 131 -25.23 -13.90 23.85
CA VAL A 131 -25.64 -15.29 24.13
C VAL A 131 -25.45 -15.60 25.62
N SER A 132 -24.35 -15.18 26.23
CA SER A 132 -24.10 -15.35 27.68
C SER A 132 -25.17 -14.64 28.51
N GLY A 133 -25.62 -13.45 28.10
CA GLY A 133 -26.68 -12.69 28.75
C GLY A 133 -28.03 -13.40 28.79
N ILE A 134 -28.32 -14.31 27.82
CA ILE A 134 -29.52 -15.16 27.82
C ILE A 134 -29.27 -16.48 28.55
N PHE A 135 -28.07 -17.04 28.35
CA PHE A 135 -27.71 -18.33 28.90
C PHE A 135 -27.71 -18.37 30.45
N VAL A 136 -27.14 -17.35 31.08
CA VAL A 136 -27.03 -17.28 32.55
C VAL A 136 -28.41 -17.28 33.24
N PRO A 137 -29.37 -16.43 32.89
CA PRO A 137 -30.72 -16.50 33.45
C PRO A 137 -31.42 -17.85 33.18
N ALA A 138 -31.23 -18.44 32.00
CA ALA A 138 -31.80 -19.75 31.67
C ALA A 138 -31.24 -20.86 32.59
N VAL A 139 -29.95 -20.85 32.85
CA VAL A 139 -29.30 -21.83 33.75
C VAL A 139 -29.75 -21.64 35.20
N ILE A 140 -29.91 -20.41 35.67
CA ILE A 140 -30.49 -20.13 37.00
C ILE A 140 -31.91 -20.75 37.10
N GLY A 141 -32.73 -20.56 36.07
CA GLY A 141 -34.04 -21.17 35.98
C GLY A 141 -34.00 -22.73 36.02
N ILE A 142 -33.06 -23.31 35.24
CA ILE A 142 -32.86 -24.77 35.23
C ILE A 142 -32.42 -25.26 36.63
N ALA A 143 -31.51 -24.58 37.28
CA ALA A 143 -31.05 -24.94 38.63
C ALA A 143 -32.19 -24.89 39.64
N ALA A 144 -33.03 -23.84 39.60
CA ALA A 144 -34.21 -23.75 40.45
C ALA A 144 -35.23 -24.87 40.20
N LEU A 145 -35.46 -25.23 38.92
CA LEU A 145 -36.33 -26.35 38.54
C LEU A 145 -35.75 -27.69 39.02
N VAL A 146 -34.44 -27.90 38.93
CA VAL A 146 -33.76 -29.11 39.43
C VAL A 146 -33.93 -29.25 40.94
N ILE A 147 -33.71 -28.13 41.69
CA ILE A 147 -33.93 -28.13 43.14
C ILE A 147 -35.38 -28.48 43.46
N ALA A 148 -36.34 -27.83 42.84
CA ALA A 148 -37.77 -28.09 43.08
C ALA A 148 -38.14 -29.53 42.72
N ALA A 149 -37.67 -30.06 41.60
CA ALA A 149 -37.95 -31.43 41.17
C ALA A 149 -37.45 -32.50 42.18
N TRP A 150 -36.24 -32.31 42.72
CA TRP A 150 -35.70 -33.25 43.72
C TRP A 150 -36.38 -33.12 45.09
N LEU A 151 -36.79 -31.92 45.49
CA LEU A 151 -37.61 -31.73 46.70
C LEU A 151 -38.98 -32.40 46.55
N ILE A 152 -39.65 -32.25 45.41
CA ILE A 152 -40.94 -32.92 45.12
C ILE A 152 -40.77 -34.44 45.08
N ALA A 153 -39.61 -34.93 44.60
CA ALA A 153 -39.28 -36.37 44.60
C ALA A 153 -38.92 -36.92 46.00
N GLY A 154 -39.03 -36.08 47.06
CA GLY A 154 -38.84 -36.51 48.45
C GLY A 154 -37.37 -36.66 48.88
N GLN A 155 -36.43 -36.08 48.16
CA GLN A 155 -35.02 -36.07 48.55
C GLN A 155 -34.74 -35.00 49.62
N GLU A 156 -33.66 -35.19 50.38
CA GLU A 156 -33.25 -34.21 51.37
C GLU A 156 -32.88 -32.86 50.74
N VAL A 157 -33.12 -31.78 51.48
CA VAL A 157 -32.79 -30.40 51.03
C VAL A 157 -31.32 -30.25 50.69
N SER A 158 -30.42 -30.87 51.45
CA SER A 158 -28.98 -30.92 51.24
C SER A 158 -28.64 -31.52 49.85
N PHE A 159 -29.32 -32.61 49.48
CA PHE A 159 -29.13 -33.26 48.18
C PHE A 159 -29.65 -32.40 47.04
N ALA A 160 -30.88 -31.86 47.16
CA ALA A 160 -31.48 -31.01 46.15
C ALA A 160 -30.65 -29.75 45.88
N LEU A 161 -30.20 -29.07 46.94
CA LEU A 161 -29.31 -27.91 46.85
C LEU A 161 -27.98 -28.26 46.19
N ALA A 162 -27.36 -29.39 46.58
CA ALA A 162 -26.09 -29.83 45.97
C ALA A 162 -26.24 -30.06 44.43
N ARG A 163 -27.39 -30.56 43.96
CA ARG A 163 -27.66 -30.73 42.54
C ARG A 163 -27.85 -29.37 41.82
N GLY A 164 -28.63 -28.49 42.39
CA GLY A 164 -28.80 -27.13 41.81
C GLY A 164 -27.51 -26.33 41.76
N ILE A 165 -26.70 -26.37 42.83
CA ILE A 165 -25.40 -25.74 42.87
C ILE A 165 -24.46 -26.39 41.85
N SER A 166 -24.47 -27.70 41.68
CA SER A 166 -23.67 -28.38 40.66
C SER A 166 -24.05 -27.94 39.25
N VAL A 167 -25.33 -27.74 38.94
CA VAL A 167 -25.79 -27.20 37.66
C VAL A 167 -25.24 -25.78 37.46
N LEU A 168 -25.33 -24.88 38.47
CA LEU A 168 -24.82 -23.53 38.39
C LEU A 168 -23.31 -23.49 38.18
N VAL A 169 -22.54 -24.29 38.92
CA VAL A 169 -21.08 -24.35 38.80
C VAL A 169 -20.64 -24.82 37.42
N ILE A 170 -21.23 -25.92 36.92
CA ILE A 170 -20.88 -26.50 35.63
C ILE A 170 -21.25 -25.60 34.45
N SER A 171 -22.29 -24.80 34.61
CA SER A 171 -22.78 -23.92 33.55
C SER A 171 -22.05 -22.57 33.46
N CYS A 172 -20.97 -22.41 34.20
CA CYS A 172 -20.16 -21.19 34.04
C CYS A 172 -19.71 -21.02 32.58
N PRO A 173 -19.98 -19.87 31.94
CA PRO A 173 -19.54 -19.62 30.56
C PRO A 173 -18.08 -19.20 30.45
N CYS A 174 -17.20 -19.64 31.35
CA CYS A 174 -15.79 -19.22 31.43
C CYS A 174 -15.03 -19.53 30.13
N ALA A 175 -15.22 -20.72 29.57
CA ALA A 175 -14.60 -21.12 28.31
C ALA A 175 -15.13 -20.27 27.12
N LEU A 176 -16.42 -19.88 27.16
CA LEU A 176 -17.03 -19.02 26.14
C LEU A 176 -16.38 -17.62 26.12
N GLY A 177 -16.11 -17.04 27.32
CA GLY A 177 -15.46 -15.75 27.44
C GLY A 177 -14.01 -15.75 26.94
N LEU A 178 -13.31 -16.90 26.96
CA LEU A 178 -11.94 -17.05 26.48
C LEU A 178 -11.85 -17.45 25.00
N ALA A 179 -12.91 -18.04 24.43
CA ALA A 179 -12.92 -18.65 23.11
C ALA A 179 -12.50 -17.69 21.98
N THR A 180 -12.97 -16.46 22.00
CA THR A 180 -12.70 -15.45 21.00
C THR A 180 -11.40 -14.69 21.28
N PRO A 181 -11.18 -14.09 22.48
CA PRO A 181 -9.98 -13.27 22.71
C PRO A 181 -8.67 -14.02 22.53
N VAL A 182 -8.59 -15.26 23.01
CA VAL A 182 -7.35 -16.07 22.90
C VAL A 182 -7.05 -16.40 21.44
N ALA A 183 -8.06 -16.79 20.64
CA ALA A 183 -7.87 -17.08 19.22
C ALA A 183 -7.44 -15.84 18.42
N ILE A 184 -8.03 -14.67 18.72
CA ILE A 184 -7.66 -13.40 18.09
C ILE A 184 -6.24 -13.01 18.47
N MET A 185 -5.88 -13.09 19.75
CA MET A 185 -4.53 -12.75 20.22
C MET A 185 -3.48 -13.63 19.53
N VAL A 186 -3.72 -14.94 19.42
CA VAL A 186 -2.81 -15.85 18.72
C VAL A 186 -2.78 -15.56 17.22
N GLY A 187 -3.95 -15.28 16.61
CA GLY A 187 -4.06 -14.92 15.19
C GLY A 187 -3.29 -13.63 14.87
N ASN A 188 -3.49 -12.56 15.66
CA ASN A 188 -2.77 -11.30 15.49
C ASN A 188 -1.25 -11.49 15.71
N GLY A 189 -0.85 -12.28 16.73
CA GLY A 189 0.55 -12.58 16.98
C GLY A 189 1.20 -13.34 15.81
N LEU A 190 0.48 -14.30 15.21
CA LEU A 190 0.94 -15.02 14.02
C LEU A 190 1.02 -14.11 12.79
N GLY A 191 0.03 -13.22 12.61
CA GLY A 191 0.05 -12.20 11.57
C GLY A 191 1.27 -11.30 11.68
N ALA A 192 1.47 -10.69 12.85
CA ALA A 192 2.59 -9.79 13.12
C ALA A 192 3.95 -10.47 12.88
N LYS A 193 4.10 -11.72 13.29
CA LYS A 193 5.32 -12.52 13.04
C LYS A 193 5.61 -12.72 11.56
N ASN A 194 4.60 -12.67 10.71
CA ASN A 194 4.72 -12.84 9.26
C ASN A 194 4.54 -11.52 8.48
N GLY A 195 4.70 -10.38 9.13
CA GLY A 195 4.61 -9.07 8.48
C GLY A 195 3.19 -8.60 8.15
N VAL A 196 2.15 -9.19 8.75
CA VAL A 196 0.74 -8.80 8.59
C VAL A 196 0.22 -8.21 9.89
N LEU A 197 -0.06 -6.91 9.91
CA LEU A 197 -0.49 -6.17 11.09
C LEU A 197 -1.96 -5.80 11.00
N PHE A 198 -2.76 -6.24 11.96
CA PHE A 198 -4.16 -5.87 12.09
C PHE A 198 -4.28 -4.77 13.14
N LYS A 199 -4.91 -3.63 12.82
CA LYS A 199 -5.16 -2.57 13.79
C LYS A 199 -6.27 -2.89 14.78
N THR A 200 -7.23 -3.71 14.37
CA THR A 200 -8.37 -4.07 15.22
C THR A 200 -8.73 -5.54 15.08
N SER A 201 -9.35 -6.10 16.12
CA SER A 201 -9.94 -7.45 16.05
C SER A 201 -11.09 -7.54 15.04
N GLU A 202 -11.77 -6.42 14.77
CA GLU A 202 -12.82 -6.31 13.78
C GLU A 202 -12.28 -6.44 12.36
N ALA A 203 -11.11 -5.84 12.08
CA ALA A 203 -10.40 -5.98 10.82
C ALA A 203 -10.05 -7.45 10.54
N LEU A 204 -9.49 -8.16 11.53
CA LEU A 204 -9.21 -9.59 11.40
C LEU A 204 -10.48 -10.41 11.12
N GLU A 205 -11.61 -10.09 11.73
CA GLU A 205 -12.87 -10.80 11.51
C GLU A 205 -13.47 -10.50 10.13
N THR A 206 -13.50 -9.22 9.74
CA THR A 206 -14.14 -8.76 8.50
C THR A 206 -13.35 -9.21 7.27
N LEU A 207 -12.03 -9.20 7.33
CA LEU A 207 -11.15 -9.64 6.25
C LEU A 207 -11.47 -11.07 5.79
N GLY A 208 -11.74 -11.99 6.73
CA GLY A 208 -12.09 -13.38 6.40
C GLY A 208 -13.40 -13.56 5.67
N LYS A 209 -14.29 -12.57 5.73
CA LYS A 209 -15.62 -12.58 5.10
C LYS A 209 -15.65 -11.86 3.75
N ALA A 210 -14.52 -11.34 3.31
CA ALA A 210 -14.42 -10.60 2.05
C ALA A 210 -14.79 -11.43 0.83
N THR A 211 -15.43 -10.78 -0.15
CA THR A 211 -15.90 -11.36 -1.41
C THR A 211 -15.30 -10.69 -2.63
N VAL A 212 -14.85 -9.44 -2.50
CA VAL A 212 -14.24 -8.63 -3.56
C VAL A 212 -12.93 -8.04 -3.05
N VAL A 213 -11.92 -8.01 -3.90
CA VAL A 213 -10.66 -7.28 -3.66
C VAL A 213 -10.50 -6.26 -4.77
N ALA A 214 -10.44 -4.99 -4.39
CA ALA A 214 -10.07 -3.90 -5.26
C ALA A 214 -8.57 -3.62 -5.07
N LEU A 215 -7.81 -3.69 -6.14
CA LEU A 215 -6.37 -3.46 -6.16
C LEU A 215 -6.08 -2.15 -6.89
N ASP A 216 -5.31 -1.27 -6.27
CA ASP A 216 -4.70 -0.20 -7.06
C ASP A 216 -3.68 -0.78 -8.03
N LYS A 217 -3.41 -0.08 -9.13
CA LYS A 217 -2.39 -0.49 -10.08
C LYS A 217 -1.00 -0.16 -9.56
N THR A 218 -0.74 1.13 -9.33
CA THR A 218 0.59 1.68 -9.10
C THR A 218 1.09 1.36 -7.69
N GLY A 219 2.33 0.86 -7.54
CA GLY A 219 2.86 0.47 -6.24
C GLY A 219 2.25 -0.82 -5.65
N THR A 220 1.10 -1.29 -6.16
CA THR A 220 0.38 -2.48 -5.68
C THR A 220 0.53 -3.66 -6.63
N ILE A 221 -0.04 -3.59 -7.85
CA ILE A 221 0.15 -4.61 -8.90
C ILE A 221 1.50 -4.41 -9.59
N THR A 222 1.89 -3.14 -9.79
CA THR A 222 3.16 -2.74 -10.38
C THR A 222 4.13 -2.27 -9.30
N SER A 223 5.40 -2.13 -9.66
CA SER A 223 6.45 -1.70 -8.71
C SER A 223 6.28 -0.25 -8.23
N GLY A 224 5.57 0.58 -8.99
CA GLY A 224 5.48 2.02 -8.76
C GLY A 224 6.73 2.78 -9.22
N GLU A 225 7.72 2.07 -9.71
CA GLU A 225 8.97 2.61 -10.25
C GLU A 225 9.04 2.32 -11.76
N PRO A 226 8.95 3.35 -12.61
CA PRO A 226 9.12 3.17 -14.04
C PRO A 226 10.52 2.62 -14.36
N ARG A 227 10.59 1.68 -15.30
CA ARG A 227 11.83 1.10 -15.81
C ARG A 227 11.86 1.14 -17.33
N VAL A 228 13.05 1.17 -17.90
CA VAL A 228 13.23 1.06 -19.35
C VAL A 228 12.89 -0.37 -19.76
N THR A 229 11.93 -0.51 -20.68
CA THR A 229 11.48 -1.82 -21.20
C THR A 229 12.09 -2.14 -22.55
N SER A 230 12.33 -1.15 -23.39
CA SER A 230 13.00 -1.34 -24.67
C SER A 230 13.72 -0.08 -25.14
N ILE A 231 14.82 -0.28 -25.87
CA ILE A 231 15.60 0.79 -26.50
C ILE A 231 15.72 0.45 -27.98
N LEU A 232 15.16 1.30 -28.84
CA LEU A 232 15.07 1.12 -30.29
C LEU A 232 15.77 2.30 -30.99
N PRO A 233 17.08 2.15 -31.33
CA PRO A 233 17.78 3.15 -32.14
C PRO A 233 17.31 3.09 -33.61
N VAL A 234 17.38 4.22 -34.33
CA VAL A 234 17.19 4.23 -35.78
C VAL A 234 18.39 3.64 -36.52
N GLU A 235 18.21 3.25 -37.78
CA GLU A 235 19.28 2.68 -38.59
C GLU A 235 20.54 3.57 -38.65
N GLY A 236 21.69 3.00 -38.27
CA GLY A 236 22.96 3.72 -38.21
C GLY A 236 23.29 4.40 -36.87
N VAL A 237 22.44 4.28 -35.86
CA VAL A 237 22.69 4.75 -34.49
C VAL A 237 22.92 3.55 -33.57
N GLU A 238 23.98 3.59 -32.75
CA GLU A 238 24.24 2.55 -31.76
C GLU A 238 23.34 2.74 -30.53
N LYS A 239 22.91 1.64 -29.92
CA LYS A 239 22.04 1.63 -28.74
C LYS A 239 22.66 2.41 -27.58
N GLU A 240 23.95 2.23 -27.35
CA GLU A 240 24.74 2.88 -26.32
C GLU A 240 24.81 4.39 -26.53
N TYR A 241 24.91 4.84 -27.79
CA TYR A 241 24.91 6.27 -28.11
C TYR A 241 23.56 6.94 -27.81
N LEU A 242 22.45 6.29 -28.20
CA LEU A 242 21.11 6.78 -27.88
C LEU A 242 20.91 6.87 -26.37
N LEU A 243 21.26 5.79 -25.63
CA LEU A 243 21.08 5.76 -24.18
C LEU A 243 21.96 6.79 -23.48
N GLN A 244 23.21 7.00 -23.92
CA GLN A 244 24.12 8.00 -23.39
C GLN A 244 23.59 9.43 -23.57
N LYS A 245 23.05 9.75 -24.76
CA LYS A 245 22.46 11.07 -25.03
C LYS A 245 21.21 11.32 -24.19
N ALA A 246 20.34 10.30 -24.10
CA ALA A 246 19.17 10.32 -23.26
C ALA A 246 19.52 10.52 -21.78
N TYR A 247 20.47 9.74 -21.25
CA TYR A 247 20.99 9.88 -19.89
C TYR A 247 21.50 11.28 -19.61
N THR A 248 22.34 11.82 -20.51
CA THR A 248 22.97 13.13 -20.33
C THR A 248 21.92 14.24 -20.25
N LEU A 249 20.86 14.16 -21.05
CA LEU A 249 19.76 15.12 -21.06
C LEU A 249 18.85 14.95 -19.84
N GLU A 250 18.45 13.70 -19.52
CA GLU A 250 17.48 13.37 -18.47
C GLU A 250 18.05 13.45 -17.04
N LYS A 251 19.36 13.37 -16.85
CA LYS A 251 20.02 13.47 -15.53
C LYS A 251 19.67 14.76 -14.76
N ARG A 252 19.24 15.81 -15.47
CA ARG A 252 18.81 17.09 -14.87
C ARG A 252 17.30 17.19 -14.64
N SER A 253 16.55 16.17 -14.99
CA SER A 253 15.11 16.12 -14.84
C SER A 253 14.74 15.34 -13.58
N GLU A 254 13.84 15.87 -12.77
CA GLU A 254 13.28 15.17 -11.60
C GLU A 254 12.09 14.27 -11.97
N HIS A 255 11.75 14.19 -13.26
CA HIS A 255 10.59 13.42 -13.70
C HIS A 255 10.80 11.92 -13.49
N PRO A 256 9.80 11.14 -13.02
CA PRO A 256 9.96 9.69 -12.79
C PRO A 256 10.44 8.90 -14.02
N LEU A 257 10.02 9.28 -15.23
CA LEU A 257 10.48 8.66 -16.47
C LEU A 257 11.97 8.94 -16.75
N ALA A 258 12.46 10.13 -16.38
CA ALA A 258 13.88 10.48 -16.46
C ALA A 258 14.73 9.60 -15.55
N LYS A 259 14.30 9.38 -14.32
CA LYS A 259 14.96 8.49 -13.38
C LYS A 259 15.10 7.07 -13.92
N ALA A 260 14.09 6.57 -14.64
CA ALA A 260 14.15 5.25 -15.27
C ALA A 260 15.30 5.14 -16.29
N ILE A 261 15.53 6.19 -17.09
CA ILE A 261 16.63 6.24 -18.07
C ILE A 261 17.98 6.37 -17.38
N VAL A 262 18.04 7.19 -16.32
CA VAL A 262 19.26 7.37 -15.51
C VAL A 262 19.66 6.03 -14.87
N ASN A 263 18.73 5.34 -14.23
CA ASN A 263 18.98 4.05 -13.59
C ASN A 263 19.42 2.96 -14.59
N GLU A 264 18.83 2.95 -15.80
CA GLU A 264 19.23 2.00 -16.86
C GLU A 264 20.70 2.21 -17.31
N PHE A 265 21.14 3.48 -17.40
CA PHE A 265 22.52 3.81 -17.82
C PHE A 265 23.53 3.56 -16.70
N GLU A 266 23.24 3.97 -15.48
CA GLU A 266 24.16 3.87 -14.33
C GLU A 266 24.25 2.42 -13.81
N GLY A 267 23.24 1.60 -14.08
CA GLY A 267 23.14 0.20 -13.62
C GLY A 267 22.80 0.10 -12.12
N PRO A 268 22.54 -1.09 -11.61
CA PRO A 268 22.05 -1.29 -10.22
C PRO A 268 23.06 -0.90 -9.13
N ALA A 269 24.29 -0.50 -9.47
CA ALA A 269 25.30 -0.04 -8.49
C ALA A 269 25.24 1.46 -8.19
N ALA A 270 24.47 2.25 -8.93
CA ALA A 270 24.46 3.71 -8.80
C ALA A 270 23.35 4.25 -7.88
N GLU A 271 22.36 3.45 -7.52
CA GLU A 271 21.33 3.85 -6.55
C GLU A 271 21.91 4.17 -5.16
N ALA A 272 23.13 3.72 -4.88
CA ALA A 272 23.83 3.96 -3.62
C ALA A 272 24.54 5.35 -3.55
N SER A 273 24.79 6.02 -4.67
CA SER A 273 25.60 7.26 -4.69
C SER A 273 24.81 8.56 -4.91
N ALA A 274 23.54 8.49 -5.29
CA ALA A 274 22.74 9.68 -5.64
C ALA A 274 22.13 10.42 -4.43
N ALA A 275 22.32 9.93 -3.20
CA ALA A 275 21.79 10.57 -2.00
C ALA A 275 22.72 11.62 -1.36
N ASP A 276 23.94 11.84 -1.90
CA ASP A 276 24.97 12.65 -1.22
C ASP A 276 25.32 13.99 -1.90
N GLU A 277 24.63 14.40 -2.96
CA GLU A 277 24.93 15.68 -3.65
C GLU A 277 23.93 16.84 -3.39
N SER A 278 23.35 16.92 -2.20
CA SER A 278 22.55 18.10 -1.83
C SER A 278 22.97 18.74 -0.51
N SER A 279 24.25 19.02 -0.31
CA SER A 279 24.69 20.12 0.56
C SER A 279 26.19 20.37 0.43
N ASP A 280 26.48 21.57 0.00
CA ASP A 280 27.65 22.38 0.17
C ASP A 280 28.53 22.62 -1.05
N SER A 281 28.18 23.75 -1.69
CA SER A 281 29.13 24.57 -2.45
C SER A 281 29.85 25.50 -1.47
N ALA A 282 31.16 25.35 -1.26
CA ALA A 282 32.12 26.48 -1.28
C ALA A 282 33.54 26.07 -0.85
N ALA A 283 34.48 26.50 -1.69
CA ALA A 283 35.88 26.84 -1.41
C ALA A 283 36.89 25.68 -1.22
N SER A 284 37.83 25.53 -2.01
CA SER A 284 38.92 26.30 -2.57
C SER A 284 40.07 25.39 -2.98
N ALA A 285 40.69 25.78 -4.06
CA ALA A 285 41.83 25.14 -4.69
C ALA A 285 43.09 25.12 -3.81
N SER A 286 43.91 24.06 -3.92
CA SER A 286 45.34 24.28 -4.18
C SER A 286 46.01 22.98 -4.66
N ALA A 287 46.81 23.15 -5.68
CA ALA A 287 47.60 22.14 -6.38
C ALA A 287 48.78 21.61 -5.54
N THR A 288 49.20 20.38 -5.78
CA THR A 288 50.61 20.15 -6.18
C THR A 288 50.83 18.73 -6.69
N SER A 289 51.54 18.67 -7.78
CA SER A 289 52.03 17.59 -8.59
C SER A 289 52.89 16.53 -7.90
N ALA A 290 52.82 15.26 -8.37
CA ALA A 290 54.03 14.52 -8.78
C ALA A 290 53.66 13.17 -9.42
N SER A 291 54.22 12.97 -10.57
CA SER A 291 54.27 11.82 -11.47
C SER A 291 54.80 10.53 -10.84
N THR A 292 54.25 9.35 -11.24
CA THR A 292 55.08 8.24 -11.77
C THR A 292 54.20 7.18 -12.45
N GLU A 293 54.59 6.82 -13.65
CA GLU A 293 54.05 5.78 -14.53
C GLU A 293 54.27 4.38 -13.98
N THR A 294 53.30 3.50 -14.09
CA THR A 294 53.56 2.09 -14.48
C THR A 294 52.30 1.47 -15.08
N GLU A 295 52.52 0.81 -16.21
CA GLU A 295 51.54 0.21 -17.09
C GLU A 295 50.89 -1.10 -16.54
N ASN A 296 49.76 -1.36 -17.13
CA ASN A 296 49.10 -2.67 -17.37
C ASN A 296 48.16 -3.27 -16.29
N SER A 297 46.90 -3.21 -16.53
CA SER A 297 46.12 -4.34 -17.03
C SER A 297 44.63 -4.22 -16.69
N ALA A 298 43.78 -4.49 -17.66
CA ALA A 298 42.37 -4.82 -17.59
C ALA A 298 41.37 -3.70 -17.28
N CYS A 299 40.79 -3.25 -18.34
CA CYS A 299 39.54 -2.55 -18.49
C CYS A 299 38.45 -3.01 -17.53
N SER A 300 38.10 -2.15 -16.59
CA SER A 300 36.78 -2.06 -15.98
C SER A 300 36.67 -0.68 -15.35
N THR A 301 35.59 0.04 -15.67
CA THR A 301 35.29 1.42 -15.30
C THR A 301 36.07 2.48 -16.08
N GLY A 302 35.76 2.59 -17.37
CA GLY A 302 36.04 3.82 -18.12
C GLY A 302 35.19 4.94 -17.53
N SER A 303 35.83 5.99 -16.99
CA SER A 303 35.17 7.27 -16.79
C SER A 303 34.75 7.75 -18.18
N CYS A 304 33.46 7.52 -18.54
CA CYS A 304 32.84 8.22 -19.64
C CYS A 304 32.90 9.70 -19.30
N ASP A 305 33.58 10.51 -20.13
CA ASP A 305 33.46 11.95 -20.06
C ASP A 305 31.97 12.31 -20.15
N LEU A 306 31.40 12.64 -19.00
CA LEU A 306 30.01 13.08 -18.88
C LEU A 306 29.92 14.40 -19.64
N TYR A 307 29.29 14.37 -20.81
CA TYR A 307 29.05 15.58 -21.59
C TYR A 307 28.25 16.57 -20.74
N MET A 308 28.79 17.80 -20.60
CA MET A 308 28.06 18.88 -19.94
C MET A 308 26.89 19.30 -20.85
N VAL A 309 25.69 19.40 -20.30
CA VAL A 309 24.54 19.98 -20.99
C VAL A 309 24.58 21.49 -20.80
N GLU A 310 24.66 22.23 -21.89
CA GLU A 310 24.54 23.69 -21.92
C GLU A 310 23.11 24.06 -22.34
N ASN A 311 22.62 25.21 -21.90
CA ASN A 311 21.30 25.75 -22.25
C ASN A 311 20.14 24.76 -22.02
N PHE A 312 20.19 24.03 -20.91
CA PHE A 312 19.10 23.09 -20.56
C PHE A 312 17.79 23.82 -20.29
N SER A 313 16.72 23.38 -20.91
CA SER A 313 15.37 23.93 -20.76
C SER A 313 14.33 22.81 -20.71
N ILE A 314 13.34 22.99 -19.85
CA ILE A 314 12.18 22.08 -19.72
C ILE A 314 10.99 22.75 -20.36
N ARG A 315 10.41 22.12 -21.39
CA ARG A 315 9.13 22.53 -21.99
C ARG A 315 8.00 21.74 -21.34
N SER A 316 7.33 22.41 -20.40
CA SER A 316 6.25 21.78 -19.61
C SER A 316 5.24 21.03 -20.49
N GLY A 317 5.03 19.73 -20.21
CA GLY A 317 4.10 18.85 -20.92
C GLY A 317 4.60 18.30 -22.27
N ASN A 318 5.76 18.71 -22.78
CA ASN A 318 6.26 18.30 -24.09
C ASN A 318 7.59 17.54 -24.03
N GLY A 319 8.60 18.06 -23.33
CA GLY A 319 9.91 17.43 -23.29
C GLY A 319 11.04 18.34 -22.78
N LEU A 320 12.25 17.95 -23.09
CA LEU A 320 13.51 18.58 -22.67
C LEU A 320 14.30 19.01 -23.88
N GLU A 321 15.06 20.09 -23.75
CA GLU A 321 16.04 20.52 -24.75
C GLU A 321 17.36 20.91 -24.08
N GLY A 322 18.47 20.69 -24.77
CA GLY A 322 19.79 21.08 -24.29
C GLY A 322 20.85 20.90 -25.36
N VAL A 323 21.99 21.58 -25.18
CA VAL A 323 23.15 21.46 -26.09
C VAL A 323 24.17 20.51 -25.47
N ILE A 324 24.44 19.40 -26.15
CA ILE A 324 25.40 18.38 -25.72
C ILE A 324 26.54 18.31 -26.77
N SER A 325 27.76 18.63 -26.36
CA SER A 325 28.92 18.64 -27.26
C SER A 325 28.72 19.55 -28.48
N GLY A 326 28.09 20.71 -28.30
CA GLY A 326 27.84 21.70 -29.36
C GLY A 326 26.68 21.34 -30.31
N LYS A 327 25.93 20.27 -30.06
CA LYS A 327 24.77 19.86 -30.83
C LYS A 327 23.49 20.00 -30.01
N LEU A 328 22.42 20.46 -30.65
CA LEU A 328 21.14 20.62 -30.01
C LEU A 328 20.47 19.25 -29.94
N VAL A 329 20.02 18.86 -28.74
CA VAL A 329 19.35 17.61 -28.45
C VAL A 329 18.00 17.87 -27.83
N HIS A 330 16.94 17.25 -28.37
CA HIS A 330 15.63 17.24 -27.77
C HIS A 330 15.25 15.83 -27.33
N GLY A 331 14.55 15.73 -26.19
CA GLY A 331 14.01 14.48 -25.67
C GLY A 331 12.57 14.69 -25.21
N GLY A 332 11.67 13.73 -25.47
CA GLY A 332 10.30 13.85 -25.01
C GLY A 332 9.26 13.05 -25.79
N SER A 333 8.01 13.53 -25.76
CA SER A 333 6.90 12.86 -26.41
C SER A 333 7.00 12.84 -27.95
N GLY A 334 6.40 11.83 -28.60
CA GLY A 334 6.41 11.74 -30.06
C GLY A 334 5.80 12.98 -30.74
N LYS A 335 4.79 13.59 -30.12
CA LYS A 335 4.20 14.84 -30.63
C LYS A 335 5.22 15.98 -30.66
N PHE A 336 6.01 16.11 -29.63
CA PHE A 336 7.04 17.15 -29.52
C PHE A 336 8.20 16.93 -30.51
N ILE A 337 8.71 15.71 -30.60
CA ILE A 337 9.87 15.40 -31.44
C ILE A 337 9.53 15.45 -32.95
N ARG A 338 8.27 15.21 -33.33
CA ARG A 338 7.81 15.38 -34.73
C ARG A 338 7.91 16.82 -35.24
N GLU A 339 8.05 17.82 -34.38
CA GLU A 339 8.33 19.21 -34.78
C GLU A 339 9.74 19.38 -35.34
N PHE A 340 10.69 18.50 -34.99
CA PHE A 340 12.12 18.62 -35.31
C PHE A 340 12.62 17.52 -36.25
N ALA A 341 12.09 16.28 -36.16
CA ALA A 341 12.57 15.14 -36.91
C ALA A 341 11.45 14.31 -37.55
N LEU A 342 11.75 13.69 -38.70
CA LEU A 342 10.84 12.75 -39.36
C LEU A 342 10.99 11.35 -38.72
N PHE A 343 9.86 10.68 -38.54
CA PHE A 343 9.82 9.34 -37.95
C PHE A 343 9.84 8.29 -39.06
N PRO A 344 10.78 7.32 -39.03
CA PRO A 344 10.74 6.14 -39.86
C PRO A 344 9.55 5.26 -39.52
N LYS A 345 8.99 4.53 -40.50
CA LYS A 345 7.84 3.64 -40.28
C LYS A 345 8.05 2.61 -39.18
N GLU A 346 9.26 2.10 -39.04
CA GLU A 346 9.62 1.15 -37.99
C GLU A 346 9.43 1.73 -36.58
N ILE A 347 9.73 3.00 -36.38
CA ILE A 347 9.56 3.72 -35.12
C ILE A 347 8.06 4.03 -34.87
N GLU A 348 7.29 4.37 -35.92
CA GLU A 348 5.84 4.59 -35.81
C GLU A 348 5.10 3.29 -35.42
N GLU A 349 5.43 2.16 -36.05
CA GLU A 349 4.89 0.85 -35.70
C GLU A 349 5.26 0.45 -34.27
N ALA A 350 6.49 0.77 -33.82
CA ALA A 350 6.94 0.53 -32.47
C ALA A 350 6.22 1.42 -31.45
N GLU A 351 5.97 2.72 -31.76
CA GLU A 351 5.17 3.63 -30.93
C GLU A 351 3.75 3.09 -30.72
N GLU A 352 3.07 2.66 -31.79
CA GLU A 352 1.73 2.07 -31.68
C GLU A 352 1.72 0.80 -30.82
N LYS A 353 2.75 -0.02 -30.96
CA LYS A 353 2.92 -1.24 -30.17
C LYS A 353 3.14 -0.91 -28.68
N CYS A 354 4.02 0.04 -28.37
CA CYS A 354 4.25 0.50 -27.00
C CYS A 354 2.96 1.06 -26.39
N ALA A 355 2.25 1.92 -27.10
CA ALA A 355 0.97 2.47 -26.65
C ALA A 355 -0.07 1.37 -26.37
N SER A 356 -0.12 0.32 -27.21
CA SER A 356 -1.01 -0.83 -27.00
C SER A 356 -0.59 -1.73 -25.84
N SER A 357 0.69 -1.71 -25.46
CA SER A 357 1.25 -2.49 -24.34
C SER A 357 1.25 -1.73 -23.01
N GLY A 358 0.82 -0.46 -23.02
CA GLY A 358 0.81 0.39 -21.83
C GLY A 358 2.18 0.97 -21.46
N GLU A 359 3.10 1.02 -22.42
CA GLU A 359 4.42 1.61 -22.27
C GLU A 359 4.42 3.06 -22.75
N THR A 360 5.24 3.91 -22.14
CA THR A 360 5.40 5.31 -22.55
C THR A 360 6.63 5.44 -23.43
N PRO A 361 6.48 5.70 -24.74
CA PRO A 361 7.61 5.92 -25.62
C PRO A 361 8.16 7.34 -25.45
N LEU A 362 9.45 7.45 -25.23
CA LEU A 362 10.22 8.70 -25.24
C LEU A 362 11.15 8.70 -26.45
N PHE A 363 11.18 9.81 -27.17
CA PHE A 363 11.95 9.95 -28.41
C PHE A 363 13.07 10.97 -28.21
N PHE A 364 14.19 10.73 -28.83
CA PHE A 364 15.37 11.59 -28.77
C PHE A 364 15.83 11.92 -30.17
N GLU A 365 16.17 13.20 -30.38
CA GLU A 365 16.73 13.68 -31.63
C GLU A 365 17.98 14.54 -31.38
N GLU A 366 18.84 14.65 -32.40
CA GLU A 366 20.06 15.46 -32.40
C GLU A 366 20.15 16.22 -33.74
N ASP A 367 20.20 17.58 -33.70
CA ASP A 367 20.31 18.47 -34.87
C ASP A 367 19.33 18.12 -36.02
N GLY A 368 18.07 17.83 -35.69
CA GLY A 368 17.02 17.50 -36.66
C GLY A 368 17.01 16.04 -37.13
N LYS A 369 17.82 15.16 -36.53
CA LYS A 369 17.85 13.72 -36.85
C LYS A 369 17.36 12.91 -35.66
N LEU A 370 16.35 12.07 -35.88
CA LEU A 370 15.89 11.14 -34.86
C LEU A 370 17.02 10.17 -34.50
N LEU A 371 17.33 10.02 -33.23
CA LEU A 371 18.26 9.03 -32.70
C LEU A 371 17.55 7.70 -32.43
N GLY A 372 16.32 7.72 -31.95
CA GLY A 372 15.54 6.53 -31.63
C GLY A 372 14.47 6.77 -30.58
N MET A 373 13.95 5.67 -30.06
CA MET A 373 12.91 5.60 -29.04
C MET A 373 13.39 4.78 -27.83
N ILE A 374 13.06 5.25 -26.63
CA ILE A 374 13.22 4.52 -25.38
C ILE A 374 11.82 4.36 -24.77
N ALA A 375 11.37 3.11 -24.61
CA ALA A 375 10.11 2.84 -23.95
C ALA A 375 10.31 2.65 -22.45
N VAL A 376 9.45 3.28 -21.67
CA VAL A 376 9.47 3.22 -20.21
C VAL A 376 8.10 2.81 -19.71
N ALA A 377 8.04 1.86 -18.78
CA ALA A 377 6.79 1.44 -18.16
C ALA A 377 6.99 1.11 -16.68
N ASP A 378 5.91 1.28 -15.92
CA ASP A 378 5.80 0.74 -14.58
C ASP A 378 5.53 -0.77 -14.69
N THR A 379 6.51 -1.57 -14.33
CA THR A 379 6.50 -3.01 -14.54
C THR A 379 5.71 -3.75 -13.45
N MET A 380 4.99 -4.79 -13.84
CA MET A 380 4.27 -5.65 -12.90
C MET A 380 5.26 -6.38 -11.99
N LYS A 381 4.97 -6.43 -10.67
CA LYS A 381 5.77 -7.20 -9.71
C LYS A 381 5.73 -8.69 -10.06
N GLU A 382 6.81 -9.41 -9.79
CA GLU A 382 6.93 -10.84 -10.10
C GLU A 382 5.87 -11.70 -9.39
N ASP A 383 5.46 -11.32 -8.20
CA ASP A 383 4.49 -12.04 -7.38
C ASP A 383 3.03 -11.67 -7.69
N SER A 384 2.76 -10.60 -8.46
CA SER A 384 1.41 -10.09 -8.67
C SER A 384 0.47 -11.07 -9.34
N ALA A 385 0.91 -11.74 -10.41
CA ALA A 385 0.09 -12.75 -11.09
C ALA A 385 -0.23 -13.95 -10.17
N GLU A 386 0.75 -14.39 -9.38
CA GLU A 386 0.56 -15.46 -8.41
C GLU A 386 -0.37 -15.03 -7.27
N GLY A 387 -0.19 -13.82 -6.74
CA GLY A 387 -1.05 -13.25 -5.69
C GLY A 387 -2.52 -13.17 -6.15
N ILE A 388 -2.76 -12.65 -7.35
CA ILE A 388 -4.10 -12.56 -7.95
C ILE A 388 -4.71 -13.95 -8.14
N ARG A 389 -3.95 -14.91 -8.65
CA ARG A 389 -4.40 -16.30 -8.78
C ARG A 389 -4.80 -16.89 -7.44
N GLN A 390 -4.04 -16.64 -6.38
CA GLN A 390 -4.36 -17.11 -5.03
C GLN A 390 -5.63 -16.45 -4.48
N LEU A 391 -5.85 -15.15 -4.73
CA LEU A 391 -7.08 -14.45 -4.35
C LEU A 391 -8.32 -15.07 -5.04
N LYS A 392 -8.22 -15.36 -6.34
CA LYS A 392 -9.27 -16.06 -7.09
C LYS A 392 -9.54 -17.47 -6.54
N ASN A 393 -8.49 -18.23 -6.20
CA ASN A 393 -8.62 -19.56 -5.58
C ASN A 393 -9.33 -19.51 -4.22
N LEU A 394 -9.16 -18.41 -3.48
CA LEU A 394 -9.92 -18.13 -2.26
C LEU A 394 -11.39 -17.75 -2.52
N GLY A 395 -11.80 -17.60 -3.79
CA GLY A 395 -13.16 -17.28 -4.21
C GLY A 395 -13.50 -15.79 -4.16
N LEU A 396 -12.49 -14.93 -4.21
CA LEU A 396 -12.69 -13.49 -4.31
C LEU A 396 -12.73 -13.05 -5.77
N LYS A 397 -13.53 -12.04 -6.10
CA LYS A 397 -13.42 -11.30 -7.34
C LYS A 397 -12.35 -10.22 -7.22
N VAL A 398 -11.46 -10.17 -8.20
CA VAL A 398 -10.35 -9.23 -8.22
C VAL A 398 -10.63 -8.12 -9.23
N VAL A 399 -10.66 -6.88 -8.76
CA VAL A 399 -10.92 -5.68 -9.55
C VAL A 399 -9.70 -4.78 -9.51
N MET A 400 -9.18 -4.36 -10.65
CA MET A 400 -8.09 -3.37 -10.70
C MET A 400 -8.67 -1.97 -10.88
N LEU A 401 -8.20 -1.01 -10.09
CA LEU A 401 -8.51 0.42 -10.19
C LEU A 401 -7.26 1.16 -10.69
N THR A 402 -7.42 2.06 -11.65
CA THR A 402 -6.31 2.88 -12.14
C THR A 402 -6.79 4.19 -12.77
N GLY A 403 -5.95 5.22 -12.66
CA GLY A 403 -6.15 6.48 -13.39
C GLY A 403 -5.71 6.44 -14.86
N ASP A 404 -5.10 5.35 -15.31
CA ASP A 404 -4.64 5.19 -16.69
C ASP A 404 -5.82 5.15 -17.68
N ASN A 405 -5.49 5.38 -18.95
CA ASN A 405 -6.44 5.19 -20.03
C ASN A 405 -6.87 3.71 -20.18
N GLU A 406 -8.04 3.50 -20.78
CA GLU A 406 -8.69 2.19 -20.91
C GLU A 406 -7.77 1.12 -21.57
N LYS A 407 -7.08 1.48 -22.66
CA LYS A 407 -6.20 0.54 -23.40
C LYS A 407 -5.02 0.04 -22.56
N THR A 408 -4.35 0.97 -21.87
CA THR A 408 -3.24 0.65 -20.98
C THR A 408 -3.70 -0.21 -19.79
N ALA A 409 -4.83 0.18 -19.20
CA ALA A 409 -5.40 -0.53 -18.06
C ALA A 409 -5.82 -1.97 -18.42
N GLU A 410 -6.47 -2.16 -19.57
CA GLU A 410 -6.86 -3.48 -20.08
C GLU A 410 -5.65 -4.36 -20.36
N ALA A 411 -4.59 -3.81 -20.96
CA ALA A 411 -3.36 -4.56 -21.24
C ALA A 411 -2.70 -5.08 -19.96
N ILE A 412 -2.63 -4.25 -18.91
CA ILE A 412 -2.07 -4.64 -17.61
C ILE A 412 -3.01 -5.62 -16.90
N GLY A 413 -4.31 -5.35 -16.91
CA GLY A 413 -5.33 -6.22 -16.30
C GLY A 413 -5.34 -7.63 -16.91
N ALA A 414 -5.16 -7.73 -18.23
CA ALA A 414 -5.05 -9.01 -18.93
C ALA A 414 -3.77 -9.78 -18.55
N LYS A 415 -2.62 -9.07 -18.43
CA LYS A 415 -1.35 -9.67 -17.97
C LYS A 415 -1.45 -10.15 -16.52
N ALA A 416 -2.13 -9.40 -15.68
CA ALA A 416 -2.33 -9.70 -14.26
C ALA A 416 -3.43 -10.73 -14.02
N ASP A 417 -4.24 -11.05 -15.02
CA ASP A 417 -5.41 -11.94 -14.94
C ASP A 417 -6.44 -11.48 -13.89
N VAL A 418 -6.77 -10.17 -13.85
CA VAL A 418 -7.86 -9.66 -12.99
C VAL A 418 -9.23 -9.95 -13.60
N ASP A 419 -10.29 -9.98 -12.76
CA ASP A 419 -11.65 -10.26 -13.24
C ASP A 419 -12.31 -9.04 -13.89
N LYS A 420 -11.93 -7.84 -13.47
CA LYS A 420 -12.44 -6.58 -14.00
C LYS A 420 -11.42 -5.46 -13.86
N VAL A 421 -11.44 -4.55 -14.82
CA VAL A 421 -10.63 -3.33 -14.83
C VAL A 421 -11.55 -2.12 -14.76
N VAL A 422 -11.21 -1.13 -13.95
CA VAL A 422 -11.87 0.19 -13.91
C VAL A 422 -10.79 1.23 -14.16
N ALA A 423 -10.79 1.75 -15.37
CA ALA A 423 -9.82 2.71 -15.89
C ALA A 423 -10.29 4.16 -15.73
N GLY A 424 -9.37 5.13 -15.80
CA GLY A 424 -9.67 6.56 -15.77
C GLY A 424 -10.22 7.08 -14.45
N VAL A 425 -9.95 6.38 -13.34
CA VAL A 425 -10.46 6.74 -12.01
C VAL A 425 -9.50 7.70 -11.33
N MET A 426 -9.94 8.93 -11.10
CA MET A 426 -9.15 9.90 -10.33
C MET A 426 -9.04 9.49 -8.87
N PRO A 427 -7.97 9.88 -8.14
CA PRO A 427 -7.77 9.51 -6.73
C PRO A 427 -9.00 9.77 -5.84
N GLU A 428 -9.67 10.91 -6.05
CA GLU A 428 -10.87 11.32 -5.30
C GLU A 428 -12.09 10.43 -5.60
N GLU A 429 -12.16 9.83 -6.79
CA GLU A 429 -13.27 9.00 -7.24
C GLU A 429 -13.13 7.53 -6.84
N LYS A 430 -11.91 7.07 -6.49
CA LYS A 430 -11.65 5.68 -6.08
C LYS A 430 -12.56 5.23 -4.93
N GLY A 431 -12.81 6.12 -3.96
CA GLY A 431 -13.74 5.85 -2.86
C GLY A 431 -15.18 5.61 -3.32
N ALA A 432 -15.66 6.35 -4.33
CA ALA A 432 -17.00 6.15 -4.89
C ALA A 432 -17.11 4.81 -5.64
N VAL A 433 -16.06 4.41 -6.36
CA VAL A 433 -15.99 3.10 -7.02
C VAL A 433 -16.02 1.98 -5.98
N VAL A 434 -15.24 2.07 -4.90
CA VAL A 434 -15.26 1.10 -3.79
C VAL A 434 -16.66 0.98 -3.20
N LYS A 435 -17.35 2.11 -2.97
CA LYS A 435 -18.73 2.12 -2.47
C LYS A 435 -19.71 1.43 -3.42
N THR A 436 -19.51 1.59 -4.72
CA THR A 436 -20.29 0.88 -5.75
C THR A 436 -20.04 -0.63 -5.71
N LEU A 437 -18.77 -1.03 -5.51
CA LEU A 437 -18.39 -2.44 -5.37
C LEU A 437 -19.01 -3.10 -4.13
N GLN A 438 -19.23 -2.35 -3.04
CA GLN A 438 -19.91 -2.82 -1.84
C GLN A 438 -21.39 -3.16 -2.09
N ASN A 439 -21.99 -2.67 -3.18
CA ASN A 439 -23.36 -2.97 -3.62
C ASN A 439 -24.36 -2.95 -2.45
N GLU A 440 -24.51 -1.80 -1.80
CA GLU A 440 -25.38 -1.60 -0.64
C GLU A 440 -25.10 -2.58 0.54
N GLY A 441 -23.85 -3.01 0.68
CA GLY A 441 -23.40 -3.89 1.76
C GLY A 441 -23.57 -5.39 1.48
N LYS A 442 -23.99 -5.78 0.26
CA LYS A 442 -24.09 -7.18 -0.17
C LYS A 442 -22.70 -7.80 -0.38
N ASN A 443 -21.74 -7.02 -0.86
CA ASN A 443 -20.35 -7.43 -0.99
C ASN A 443 -19.51 -6.87 0.17
N LYS A 444 -18.53 -7.65 0.61
CA LYS A 444 -17.48 -7.19 1.52
C LYS A 444 -16.23 -6.92 0.71
N VAL A 445 -15.83 -5.65 0.63
CA VAL A 445 -14.77 -5.16 -0.24
C VAL A 445 -13.50 -4.90 0.56
N ILE A 446 -12.40 -5.48 0.10
CA ILE A 446 -11.05 -5.11 0.51
C ILE A 446 -10.52 -4.11 -0.52
N MET A 447 -9.98 -2.97 -0.08
CA MET A 447 -9.18 -2.10 -0.92
C MET A 447 -7.71 -2.28 -0.55
N VAL A 448 -6.86 -2.52 -1.55
CA VAL A 448 -5.40 -2.64 -1.39
C VAL A 448 -4.74 -1.53 -2.17
N GLY A 449 -3.88 -0.77 -1.52
CA GLY A 449 -3.16 0.35 -2.11
C GLY A 449 -1.88 0.70 -1.35
N ASP A 450 -1.09 1.65 -1.87
CA ASP A 450 0.14 2.14 -1.24
C ASP A 450 -0.10 3.23 -0.17
N GLY A 451 -1.30 3.78 -0.13
CA GLY A 451 -1.86 4.62 0.92
C GLY A 451 -1.79 6.12 0.71
N ILE A 452 -0.97 6.68 -0.15
CA ILE A 452 -0.89 8.14 -0.31
C ILE A 452 -2.10 8.65 -1.11
N ASN A 453 -2.31 8.10 -2.29
CA ASN A 453 -3.40 8.49 -3.18
C ASN A 453 -4.69 7.71 -2.93
N ASP A 454 -4.61 6.60 -2.21
CA ASP A 454 -5.70 5.66 -1.97
C ASP A 454 -6.38 5.83 -0.61
N ALA A 455 -5.89 6.73 0.26
CA ALA A 455 -6.43 6.93 1.60
C ALA A 455 -7.97 7.08 1.65
N PRO A 456 -8.63 7.84 0.76
CA PRO A 456 -10.09 7.90 0.72
C PRO A 456 -10.75 6.56 0.36
N ALA A 457 -10.15 5.77 -0.53
CA ALA A 457 -10.65 4.47 -0.93
C ALA A 457 -10.42 3.41 0.16
N LEU A 458 -9.25 3.43 0.82
CA LEU A 458 -8.91 2.56 1.94
C LEU A 458 -9.89 2.75 3.11
N THR A 459 -10.21 4.00 3.47
CA THR A 459 -11.15 4.31 4.55
C THR A 459 -12.61 4.01 4.20
N THR A 460 -12.96 4.02 2.91
CA THR A 460 -14.34 3.74 2.44
C THR A 460 -14.62 2.24 2.34
N ALA A 461 -13.61 1.42 2.11
CA ALA A 461 -13.73 -0.03 2.01
C ALA A 461 -14.21 -0.66 3.34
N ASP A 462 -14.71 -1.91 3.28
CA ASP A 462 -14.98 -2.67 4.50
C ASP A 462 -13.67 -3.02 5.23
N ILE A 463 -12.58 -3.18 4.48
CA ILE A 463 -11.21 -3.32 4.96
C ILE A 463 -10.28 -2.56 4.02
N GLY A 464 -9.59 -1.56 4.55
CA GLY A 464 -8.44 -0.93 3.91
C GLY A 464 -7.17 -1.72 4.23
N MET A 465 -6.38 -2.03 3.21
CA MET A 465 -5.13 -2.77 3.37
C MET A 465 -4.01 -2.00 2.68
N ALA A 466 -3.04 -1.52 3.47
CA ALA A 466 -1.85 -0.87 2.95
C ALA A 466 -0.76 -1.90 2.65
N ILE A 467 -0.15 -1.79 1.45
CA ILE A 467 0.92 -2.67 1.00
C ILE A 467 2.26 -1.91 1.01
N GLY A 468 3.27 -2.51 1.63
CA GLY A 468 4.57 -1.84 1.82
C GLY A 468 4.55 -0.84 2.99
N ALA A 469 5.48 -0.95 3.91
CA ALA A 469 5.59 -0.11 5.11
C ALA A 469 6.03 1.34 4.81
N GLY A 470 5.69 1.89 3.63
CA GLY A 470 6.37 3.06 3.08
C GLY A 470 5.92 4.42 3.58
N THR A 471 4.68 4.63 4.02
CA THR A 471 4.21 5.98 4.39
C THR A 471 3.35 5.96 5.65
N ASP A 472 3.57 6.95 6.52
CA ASP A 472 2.79 7.13 7.74
C ASP A 472 1.29 7.31 7.43
N VAL A 473 0.96 7.91 6.28
CA VAL A 473 -0.43 8.11 5.81
C VAL A 473 -1.11 6.78 5.47
N ALA A 474 -0.38 5.85 4.85
CA ALA A 474 -0.88 4.50 4.55
C ALA A 474 -1.18 3.72 5.83
N ILE A 475 -0.23 3.78 6.76
CA ILE A 475 -0.38 3.13 8.07
C ILE A 475 -1.60 3.73 8.80
N GLU A 476 -1.83 5.04 8.75
CA GLU A 476 -2.95 5.68 9.45
C GLU A 476 -4.31 5.35 8.83
N SER A 477 -4.41 5.26 7.52
CA SER A 477 -5.67 5.10 6.77
C SER A 477 -6.14 3.65 6.64
N ALA A 478 -5.25 2.65 6.73
CA ALA A 478 -5.59 1.25 6.53
C ALA A 478 -5.97 0.54 7.84
N ASP A 479 -6.80 -0.50 7.74
CA ASP A 479 -7.15 -1.42 8.85
C ASP A 479 -6.13 -2.54 9.01
N VAL A 480 -5.44 -2.90 7.92
CA VAL A 480 -4.40 -3.93 7.86
C VAL A 480 -3.20 -3.36 7.14
N VAL A 481 -2.02 -3.56 7.73
CA VAL A 481 -0.75 -3.13 7.13
C VAL A 481 0.08 -4.36 6.80
N LEU A 482 0.52 -4.45 5.54
CA LEU A 482 1.46 -5.46 5.06
C LEU A 482 2.85 -4.85 5.04
N MET A 483 3.76 -5.43 5.80
CA MET A 483 5.15 -4.95 5.90
C MET A 483 5.91 -5.17 4.59
N ASN A 484 5.61 -6.29 3.90
CA ASN A 484 6.17 -6.59 2.59
C ASN A 484 5.28 -6.03 1.49
N SER A 485 5.89 -5.60 0.40
CA SER A 485 5.18 -5.07 -0.75
C SER A 485 4.76 -6.17 -1.74
N THR A 486 4.14 -7.27 -1.23
CA THR A 486 3.77 -8.44 -2.04
C THR A 486 2.27 -8.73 -2.02
N LEU A 487 1.68 -9.03 -3.19
CA LEU A 487 0.26 -9.39 -3.30
C LEU A 487 -0.04 -10.79 -2.72
N THR A 488 0.96 -11.65 -2.63
CA THR A 488 0.82 -12.97 -1.99
C THR A 488 0.53 -12.85 -0.49
N ASP A 489 1.00 -11.78 0.18
CA ASP A 489 0.71 -11.53 1.59
C ASP A 489 -0.74 -11.05 1.82
N VAL A 490 -1.39 -10.43 0.84
CA VAL A 490 -2.84 -10.16 0.86
C VAL A 490 -3.63 -11.48 0.98
N ALA A 491 -3.30 -12.45 0.12
CA ALA A 491 -3.93 -13.77 0.18
C ALA A 491 -3.61 -14.51 1.49
N ALA A 492 -2.37 -14.38 2.00
CA ALA A 492 -1.96 -14.96 3.27
C ALA A 492 -2.73 -14.36 4.47
N ALA A 493 -2.95 -13.05 4.49
CA ALA A 493 -3.75 -12.36 5.50
C ALA A 493 -5.20 -12.87 5.53
N ILE A 494 -5.81 -13.07 4.36
CA ILE A 494 -7.17 -13.61 4.23
C ILE A 494 -7.24 -15.05 4.75
N ARG A 495 -6.24 -15.90 4.44
CA ARG A 495 -6.16 -17.28 4.96
C ARG A 495 -6.05 -17.29 6.48
N LEU A 496 -5.20 -16.43 7.04
CA LEU A 496 -5.04 -16.30 8.49
C LEU A 496 -6.34 -15.90 9.15
N SER A 497 -7.02 -14.89 8.62
CA SER A 497 -8.32 -14.44 9.11
C SER A 497 -9.35 -15.57 9.09
N ARG A 498 -9.54 -16.25 7.95
CA ARG A 498 -10.46 -17.38 7.80
C ARG A 498 -10.13 -18.53 8.77
N LYS A 499 -8.85 -18.82 8.96
CA LYS A 499 -8.41 -19.87 9.90
C LYS A 499 -8.69 -19.49 11.33
N THR A 500 -8.48 -18.22 11.70
CA THR A 500 -8.78 -17.70 13.03
C THR A 500 -10.28 -17.74 13.31
N LEU A 501 -11.13 -17.31 12.35
CA LEU A 501 -12.57 -17.40 12.47
C LEU A 501 -13.04 -18.86 12.66
N LYS A 502 -12.50 -19.78 11.86
CA LYS A 502 -12.81 -21.22 12.02
C LYS A 502 -12.41 -21.70 13.41
N ASN A 503 -11.26 -21.32 13.91
CA ASN A 503 -10.80 -21.67 15.25
C ASN A 503 -11.73 -21.12 16.34
N ILE A 504 -12.21 -19.87 16.19
CA ILE A 504 -13.19 -19.28 17.09
C ILE A 504 -14.48 -20.09 17.10
N HIS A 505 -15.01 -20.48 15.94
CA HIS A 505 -16.23 -21.30 15.85
C HIS A 505 -16.02 -22.68 16.49
N GLU A 506 -14.86 -23.32 16.28
CA GLU A 506 -14.50 -24.57 16.94
C GLU A 506 -14.45 -24.40 18.46
N ASN A 507 -13.85 -23.32 18.96
CA ASN A 507 -13.77 -23.01 20.40
C ASN A 507 -15.17 -22.80 21.01
N LEU A 508 -16.04 -22.03 20.34
CA LEU A 508 -17.42 -21.80 20.75
C LEU A 508 -18.20 -23.11 20.79
N PHE A 509 -18.05 -23.96 19.75
CA PHE A 509 -18.69 -25.28 19.73
C PHE A 509 -18.27 -26.10 20.94
N TRP A 510 -17.00 -26.25 21.24
CA TRP A 510 -16.52 -27.01 22.38
C TRP A 510 -17.00 -26.43 23.71
N ALA A 511 -16.99 -25.10 23.87
CA ALA A 511 -17.46 -24.42 25.07
C ALA A 511 -18.95 -24.75 25.37
N PHE A 512 -19.80 -24.81 24.34
CA PHE A 512 -21.20 -25.20 24.51
C PHE A 512 -21.40 -26.71 24.67
N PHE A 513 -20.63 -27.51 23.95
CA PHE A 513 -20.76 -28.95 23.95
C PHE A 513 -20.51 -29.56 25.33
N TYR A 514 -19.49 -29.08 26.04
CA TYR A 514 -19.23 -29.49 27.42
C TYR A 514 -20.43 -29.20 28.32
N ASN A 515 -20.98 -27.99 28.23
CA ASN A 515 -22.13 -27.62 29.05
C ASN A 515 -23.37 -28.45 28.73
N LEU A 516 -23.63 -28.74 27.45
CA LEU A 516 -24.77 -29.55 27.00
C LEU A 516 -24.75 -30.97 27.58
N ILE A 517 -23.56 -31.57 27.71
CA ILE A 517 -23.39 -32.91 28.30
C ILE A 517 -23.39 -32.86 29.83
N CYS A 518 -22.71 -31.88 30.41
CA CYS A 518 -22.49 -31.88 31.87
C CYS A 518 -23.70 -31.40 32.67
N ILE A 519 -24.56 -30.51 32.12
CA ILE A 519 -25.76 -30.03 32.82
C ILE A 519 -26.74 -31.16 33.17
N PRO A 520 -27.13 -32.06 32.25
CA PRO A 520 -28.02 -33.20 32.59
C PRO A 520 -27.41 -34.16 33.64
N ILE A 521 -26.09 -34.38 33.56
CA ILE A 521 -25.38 -35.23 34.52
C ILE A 521 -25.39 -34.56 35.90
N ALA A 522 -25.13 -33.24 35.97
CA ALA A 522 -25.18 -32.48 37.22
C ALA A 522 -26.58 -32.44 37.84
N ALA A 523 -27.60 -32.33 37.00
CA ALA A 523 -28.99 -32.41 37.43
C ALA A 523 -29.39 -33.78 38.02
N GLY A 524 -28.56 -34.82 37.82
CA GLY A 524 -28.78 -36.16 38.40
C GLY A 524 -29.59 -37.11 37.52
N ILE A 525 -29.79 -36.78 36.21
CA ILE A 525 -30.59 -37.62 35.29
C ILE A 525 -29.96 -39.01 35.06
N LEU A 526 -28.61 -39.10 35.13
CA LEU A 526 -27.86 -40.34 34.87
C LEU A 526 -27.43 -41.08 36.15
N SER A 527 -28.06 -40.81 37.31
CA SER A 527 -27.80 -41.46 38.60
C SER A 527 -26.34 -41.45 39.09
N TRP A 528 -25.47 -40.70 38.42
CA TRP A 528 -24.08 -40.55 38.83
C TRP A 528 -23.97 -39.60 40.03
N LYS A 529 -23.25 -40.03 41.07
CA LYS A 529 -22.91 -39.18 42.22
C LYS A 529 -21.91 -38.08 41.79
N MET A 530 -22.40 -37.11 41.04
CA MET A 530 -21.56 -35.96 40.68
C MET A 530 -21.37 -35.07 41.92
N ASN A 531 -20.11 -34.88 42.31
CA ASN A 531 -19.69 -33.91 43.29
C ASN A 531 -19.40 -32.60 42.58
N PRO A 532 -19.69 -31.40 43.15
CA PRO A 532 -19.32 -30.08 42.59
C PRO A 532 -17.86 -29.99 42.18
N MET A 533 -16.95 -30.73 42.83
CA MET A 533 -15.52 -30.80 42.48
C MET A 533 -15.32 -31.39 41.07
N ILE A 534 -16.05 -32.42 40.68
CA ILE A 534 -15.98 -33.02 39.33
C ILE A 534 -16.47 -32.04 38.29
N GLY A 535 -17.48 -31.22 38.62
CA GLY A 535 -17.96 -30.15 37.77
C GLY A 535 -16.90 -29.07 37.54
N ALA A 536 -16.22 -28.67 38.60
CA ALA A 536 -15.12 -27.69 38.51
C ALA A 536 -13.93 -28.23 37.67
N ALA A 537 -13.59 -29.51 37.82
CA ALA A 537 -12.59 -30.18 37.01
C ALA A 537 -12.97 -30.20 35.51
N ALA A 538 -14.24 -30.56 35.18
CA ALA A 538 -14.76 -30.55 33.82
C ALA A 538 -14.68 -29.15 33.18
N MET A 539 -14.98 -28.08 33.93
CA MET A 539 -14.84 -26.71 33.47
C MET A 539 -13.40 -26.32 33.19
N SER A 540 -12.47 -26.73 34.07
CA SER A 540 -11.04 -26.49 33.86
C SER A 540 -10.53 -27.16 32.58
N ILE A 541 -10.98 -28.41 32.32
CA ILE A 541 -10.68 -29.14 31.08
C ILE A 541 -11.27 -28.41 29.87
N SER A 542 -12.51 -27.90 29.95
CA SER A 542 -13.13 -27.14 28.87
C SER A 542 -12.31 -25.89 28.50
N SER A 543 -11.92 -25.09 29.51
CA SER A 543 -11.10 -23.90 29.30
C SER A 543 -9.72 -24.24 28.74
N PHE A 544 -9.10 -25.33 29.25
CA PHE A 544 -7.83 -25.83 28.74
C PHE A 544 -7.94 -26.25 27.26
N THR A 545 -9.01 -26.97 26.89
CA THR A 545 -9.25 -27.39 25.50
C THR A 545 -9.36 -26.22 24.56
N VAL A 546 -10.09 -25.17 24.95
CA VAL A 546 -10.25 -23.94 24.17
C VAL A 546 -8.89 -23.24 23.96
N CYS A 547 -8.11 -23.08 25.03
CA CYS A 547 -6.77 -22.48 24.94
C CYS A 547 -5.82 -23.29 24.06
N MET A 548 -5.81 -24.62 24.21
CA MET A 548 -4.96 -25.50 23.38
C MET A 548 -5.37 -25.47 21.91
N ASN A 549 -6.69 -25.43 21.63
CA ASN A 549 -7.16 -25.28 20.25
C ASN A 549 -6.77 -23.92 19.65
N ALA A 550 -6.83 -22.85 20.41
CA ALA A 550 -6.36 -21.52 19.96
C ALA A 550 -4.85 -21.53 19.67
N LEU A 551 -4.03 -22.11 20.57
CA LEU A 551 -2.58 -22.22 20.37
C LEU A 551 -2.20 -23.05 19.14
N ARG A 552 -3.07 -23.96 18.68
CA ARG A 552 -2.87 -24.72 17.44
C ARG A 552 -2.72 -23.82 16.20
N LEU A 553 -3.24 -22.57 16.26
CA LEU A 553 -3.04 -21.58 15.19
C LEU A 553 -1.56 -21.28 14.94
N ASN A 554 -0.68 -21.36 15.95
CA ASN A 554 0.76 -21.14 15.77
C ASN A 554 1.43 -22.15 14.82
N LEU A 555 0.79 -23.31 14.58
CA LEU A 555 1.25 -24.33 13.64
C LEU A 555 0.75 -24.10 12.21
N PHE A 556 -0.06 -23.06 12.00
CA PHE A 556 -0.65 -22.77 10.70
C PHE A 556 0.34 -21.98 9.83
N ASN A 557 0.63 -22.51 8.63
CA ASN A 557 1.39 -21.80 7.62
C ASN A 557 0.42 -21.01 6.72
N MET A 558 0.38 -19.70 6.90
CA MET A 558 -0.53 -18.81 6.17
C MET A 558 -0.12 -18.59 4.69
N ARG A 559 1.14 -18.86 4.32
CA ARG A 559 1.64 -18.74 2.93
C ARG A 559 1.37 -20.00 2.10
N ASN A 560 0.87 -21.09 2.69
CA ASN A 560 0.54 -22.32 1.98
C ASN A 560 -0.82 -22.23 1.27
N SER A 561 -0.82 -22.13 -0.06
CA SER A 561 -1.99 -22.03 -0.92
C SER A 561 -2.64 -23.38 -1.31
N ALA A 562 -2.03 -24.52 -0.96
CA ALA A 562 -2.45 -25.85 -1.43
C ALA A 562 -3.89 -26.25 -1.01
N HIS A 563 -4.47 -25.58 -0.02
CA HIS A 563 -5.79 -25.90 0.53
C HIS A 563 -6.79 -24.75 0.39
N ASP A 564 -6.53 -23.81 -0.52
CA ASP A 564 -7.42 -22.67 -0.77
C ASP A 564 -8.76 -23.16 -1.29
N LYS A 565 -9.85 -22.63 -0.73
CA LYS A 565 -11.21 -22.94 -1.12
C LYS A 565 -12.06 -21.68 -1.05
N PRO A 566 -12.99 -21.50 -1.99
CA PRO A 566 -14.01 -20.48 -1.88
C PRO A 566 -14.84 -20.64 -0.59
N LEU A 567 -15.32 -19.53 -0.04
CA LEU A 567 -16.28 -19.56 1.06
C LEU A 567 -17.60 -20.16 0.55
N HIS A 568 -18.14 -21.17 1.25
CA HIS A 568 -19.45 -21.73 0.92
C HIS A 568 -20.56 -20.69 1.15
N GLY A 569 -21.37 -20.44 0.12
CA GLY A 569 -22.54 -19.57 0.19
C GLY A 569 -22.29 -18.09 -0.09
N THR A 570 -21.08 -17.70 -0.44
CA THR A 570 -20.75 -16.35 -0.85
C THR A 570 -20.21 -16.33 -2.28
N SER A 571 -21.10 -16.49 -3.25
CA SER A 571 -20.74 -16.03 -4.60
C SER A 571 -20.90 -14.52 -4.60
N PRO A 572 -19.88 -13.74 -4.99
CA PRO A 572 -20.07 -12.32 -5.18
C PRO A 572 -21.18 -12.11 -6.21
N GLU A 573 -22.17 -11.27 -5.88
CA GLU A 573 -23.16 -10.87 -6.87
C GLU A 573 -22.45 -10.21 -8.07
N GLU A 574 -23.08 -10.29 -9.23
CA GLU A 574 -22.53 -9.72 -10.45
C GLU A 574 -22.22 -8.23 -10.21
N ILE A 575 -20.95 -7.88 -10.36
CA ILE A 575 -20.50 -6.51 -10.13
C ILE A 575 -20.91 -5.69 -11.35
N THR A 576 -22.11 -5.12 -11.32
CA THR A 576 -22.51 -4.10 -12.25
C THR A 576 -21.92 -2.79 -11.75
N ILE A 577 -20.74 -2.44 -12.24
CA ILE A 577 -20.28 -1.06 -12.13
C ILE A 577 -21.08 -0.34 -13.23
N PRO A 578 -21.86 0.70 -12.93
CA PRO A 578 -22.37 1.56 -13.98
C PRO A 578 -21.16 1.89 -14.85
N GLU A 579 -21.23 1.64 -16.14
CA GLU A 579 -20.26 2.24 -17.05
C GLU A 579 -20.21 3.69 -16.60
N THR A 580 -19.06 4.11 -16.08
CA THR A 580 -18.81 5.54 -15.87
C THR A 580 -19.22 6.13 -17.17
N GLU A 581 -20.34 6.87 -17.17
CA GLU A 581 -20.78 7.58 -18.37
C GLU A 581 -19.49 8.11 -18.95
N LYS A 582 -19.18 7.69 -20.18
CA LYS A 582 -18.00 8.16 -20.89
C LYS A 582 -18.07 9.66 -20.70
N ARG A 583 -17.36 10.20 -19.72
CA ARG A 583 -17.04 11.61 -19.71
C ARG A 583 -16.21 11.74 -20.98
N SER A 584 -16.92 11.99 -22.08
CA SER A 584 -16.34 12.65 -23.23
C SER A 584 -15.49 13.74 -22.60
N GLN A 585 -14.19 13.75 -22.86
CA GLN A 585 -13.33 14.84 -22.46
C GLN A 585 -14.10 16.09 -22.79
N SER A 586 -14.64 16.77 -21.77
CA SER A 586 -15.40 17.98 -21.98
C SER A 586 -14.42 18.95 -22.60
N MET A 587 -14.55 19.13 -23.91
CA MET A 587 -13.63 19.99 -24.63
C MET A 587 -13.95 21.40 -24.18
N LYS A 588 -13.00 22.06 -23.52
CA LYS A 588 -13.16 23.47 -23.15
C LYS A 588 -12.83 24.32 -24.33
N LYS A 589 -13.78 25.18 -24.72
CA LYS A 589 -13.57 26.22 -25.74
C LYS A 589 -13.81 27.59 -25.15
N THR A 590 -13.03 28.56 -25.59
CA THR A 590 -13.19 29.96 -25.21
C THR A 590 -13.83 30.72 -26.36
N LEU A 591 -14.99 31.32 -26.12
CA LEU A 591 -15.73 32.14 -27.08
C LEU A 591 -15.46 33.60 -26.83
N LYS A 592 -15.30 34.40 -27.87
CA LYS A 592 -15.23 35.86 -27.76
C LYS A 592 -16.62 36.48 -28.00
N ILE A 593 -17.11 37.20 -26.98
CA ILE A 593 -18.45 37.79 -26.96
C ILE A 593 -18.36 39.27 -26.65
N GLU A 594 -18.69 40.14 -27.58
CA GLU A 594 -18.70 41.58 -27.39
C GLU A 594 -20.10 42.08 -26.99
N GLY A 595 -20.14 43.04 -26.06
CA GLY A 595 -21.38 43.67 -25.61
C GLY A 595 -21.83 43.31 -24.19
N MET A 596 -21.12 42.47 -23.49
CA MET A 596 -21.36 42.20 -22.07
C MET A 596 -20.77 43.34 -21.21
N MET A 597 -21.62 44.05 -20.46
CA MET A 597 -21.18 45.23 -19.67
C MET A 597 -21.25 45.02 -18.15
N CYS A 598 -21.88 43.96 -17.67
CA CYS A 598 -22.07 43.73 -16.23
C CYS A 598 -22.41 42.27 -15.91
N GLY A 599 -22.41 41.91 -14.60
CA GLY A 599 -22.75 40.56 -14.17
C GLY A 599 -24.15 40.06 -14.51
N HIS A 600 -25.10 40.95 -14.84
CA HIS A 600 -26.43 40.56 -15.35
C HIS A 600 -26.35 40.04 -16.80
N CYS A 601 -25.48 40.65 -17.61
CA CYS A 601 -25.20 40.19 -18.97
C CYS A 601 -24.53 38.81 -18.93
N GLU A 602 -23.58 38.58 -18.02
CA GLU A 602 -22.97 37.26 -17.82
C GLU A 602 -24.01 36.20 -17.47
N ALA A 603 -24.91 36.49 -16.52
CA ALA A 603 -25.99 35.55 -16.16
C ALA A 603 -26.93 35.23 -17.33
N SER A 604 -27.20 36.22 -18.18
CA SER A 604 -28.04 36.04 -19.37
C SER A 604 -27.37 35.16 -20.43
N VAL A 605 -26.09 35.40 -20.72
CA VAL A 605 -25.29 34.60 -21.66
C VAL A 605 -25.09 33.18 -21.12
N LYS A 606 -24.76 33.05 -19.84
CA LYS A 606 -24.60 31.75 -19.16
C LYS A 606 -25.86 30.90 -19.35
N LYS A 607 -27.00 31.44 -18.94
CA LYS A 607 -28.27 30.72 -19.04
C LYS A 607 -28.61 30.30 -20.44
N ALA A 608 -28.40 31.19 -21.43
CA ALA A 608 -28.70 30.90 -22.84
C ALA A 608 -27.81 29.79 -23.42
N LEU A 609 -26.54 29.74 -23.04
CA LEU A 609 -25.60 28.71 -23.49
C LEU A 609 -25.84 27.37 -22.79
N GLU A 610 -26.16 27.38 -21.49
CA GLU A 610 -26.47 26.15 -20.71
C GLU A 610 -27.83 25.53 -21.08
N GLU A 611 -28.71 26.26 -21.80
CA GLU A 611 -29.94 25.69 -22.40
C GLU A 611 -29.64 24.83 -23.64
N LEU A 612 -28.43 24.87 -24.20
CA LEU A 612 -28.03 24.03 -25.33
C LEU A 612 -27.63 22.63 -24.86
N PRO A 613 -28.17 21.56 -25.50
CA PRO A 613 -28.00 20.18 -24.99
C PRO A 613 -26.56 19.66 -25.01
N PHE A 614 -25.67 20.31 -25.74
CA PHE A 614 -24.25 19.94 -25.87
C PHE A 614 -23.31 20.83 -25.04
N ILE A 615 -23.80 21.77 -24.24
CA ILE A 615 -23.02 22.63 -23.34
C ILE A 615 -23.34 22.24 -21.91
N ALA A 616 -22.31 21.72 -21.17
CA ALA A 616 -22.45 21.33 -19.78
C ALA A 616 -22.32 22.51 -18.80
N ASN A 617 -21.45 23.47 -19.12
CA ASN A 617 -21.21 24.64 -18.28
C ASN A 617 -20.73 25.81 -19.13
N ALA A 618 -21.12 27.04 -18.78
CA ALA A 618 -20.67 28.27 -19.41
C ALA A 618 -20.23 29.28 -18.34
N SER A 619 -19.04 29.87 -18.52
CA SER A 619 -18.43 30.84 -17.60
C SER A 619 -18.10 32.14 -18.35
N PRO A 620 -19.08 33.02 -18.60
CA PRO A 620 -18.86 34.30 -19.25
C PRO A 620 -18.19 35.30 -18.30
N ASN A 621 -17.31 36.14 -18.88
CA ASN A 621 -16.60 37.19 -18.16
C ASN A 621 -16.66 38.50 -18.97
N HIS A 622 -17.37 39.50 -18.45
CA HIS A 622 -17.56 40.80 -19.11
C HIS A 622 -16.28 41.65 -19.12
N ASN A 623 -15.31 41.44 -18.21
CA ASN A 623 -14.07 42.18 -18.20
C ASN A 623 -13.10 41.77 -19.31
N THR A 624 -13.18 40.51 -19.72
CA THR A 624 -12.33 39.94 -20.79
C THR A 624 -13.08 39.78 -22.11
N ASN A 625 -14.38 40.06 -22.13
CA ASN A 625 -15.27 39.81 -23.29
C ASN A 625 -15.15 38.38 -23.82
N SER A 626 -15.02 37.41 -22.92
CA SER A 626 -14.91 36.00 -23.27
C SER A 626 -15.85 35.14 -22.44
N CYS A 627 -16.14 33.94 -22.95
CA CYS A 627 -16.90 32.92 -22.23
C CYS A 627 -16.21 31.56 -22.40
N GLU A 628 -15.78 30.94 -21.32
CA GLU A 628 -15.34 29.55 -21.34
C GLU A 628 -16.58 28.65 -21.31
N ILE A 629 -16.67 27.71 -22.27
CA ILE A 629 -17.72 26.71 -22.35
C ILE A 629 -17.11 25.30 -22.19
N GLU A 630 -17.81 24.44 -21.46
CA GLU A 630 -17.55 23.02 -21.41
C GLU A 630 -18.57 22.27 -22.28
N ILE A 631 -18.07 21.59 -23.30
CA ILE A 631 -18.90 20.86 -24.27
C ILE A 631 -19.09 19.43 -23.73
N SER A 632 -20.34 19.00 -23.56
CA SER A 632 -20.71 17.66 -23.10
C SER A 632 -20.66 16.59 -24.18
N ASP A 633 -20.86 16.98 -25.45
CA ASP A 633 -20.84 16.11 -26.62
C ASP A 633 -20.23 16.86 -27.81
N ASP A 634 -18.97 16.56 -28.13
CA ASP A 634 -18.25 17.19 -29.26
C ASP A 634 -18.83 16.84 -30.62
N ALA A 635 -19.46 15.69 -30.76
CA ALA A 635 -20.13 15.28 -32.01
C ALA A 635 -21.41 16.06 -32.26
N ALA A 636 -22.03 16.65 -31.24
CA ALA A 636 -23.23 17.46 -31.32
C ALA A 636 -22.94 18.97 -31.32
N TYR A 637 -21.69 19.39 -31.11
CA TYR A 637 -21.33 20.81 -31.09
C TYR A 637 -21.49 21.47 -32.45
N ASP A 638 -22.34 22.50 -32.51
CA ASP A 638 -22.57 23.29 -33.69
C ASP A 638 -22.34 24.79 -33.38
N GLU A 639 -21.22 25.31 -33.89
CA GLU A 639 -20.84 26.72 -33.71
C GLU A 639 -21.91 27.69 -34.24
N SER A 640 -22.66 27.31 -35.28
CA SER A 640 -23.72 28.14 -35.84
C SER A 640 -24.90 28.31 -34.89
N VAL A 641 -25.20 27.28 -34.09
CA VAL A 641 -26.24 27.31 -33.06
C VAL A 641 -25.79 28.16 -31.87
N VAL A 642 -24.53 28.01 -31.45
CA VAL A 642 -23.93 28.84 -30.39
C VAL A 642 -23.97 30.31 -30.77
N LYS A 643 -23.55 30.66 -32.01
CA LYS A 643 -23.60 32.00 -32.53
C LYS A 643 -25.03 32.56 -32.55
N ALA A 644 -25.98 31.82 -33.07
CA ALA A 644 -27.38 32.25 -33.14
C ALA A 644 -27.98 32.48 -31.74
N THR A 645 -27.58 31.66 -30.74
CA THR A 645 -28.03 31.79 -29.36
C THR A 645 -27.49 33.05 -28.70
N ILE A 646 -26.21 33.38 -28.91
CA ILE A 646 -25.59 34.60 -28.40
C ILE A 646 -26.15 35.86 -29.06
N GLU A 647 -26.27 35.86 -30.39
CA GLU A 647 -26.79 36.97 -31.16
C GLU A 647 -28.30 37.19 -30.89
N GLY A 648 -29.06 36.15 -30.60
CA GLY A 648 -30.44 36.21 -30.16
C GLY A 648 -30.69 36.88 -28.81
N LYS A 649 -29.62 37.16 -28.04
CA LYS A 649 -29.63 37.91 -26.77
C LYS A 649 -29.04 39.33 -26.92
N ASP A 650 -28.90 39.83 -28.12
CA ASP A 650 -28.35 41.15 -28.46
C ASP A 650 -26.84 41.32 -28.13
N TYR A 651 -26.10 40.22 -28.08
CA TYR A 651 -24.63 40.21 -27.96
C TYR A 651 -24.00 39.81 -29.30
N LYS A 652 -22.76 40.25 -29.53
CA LYS A 652 -22.06 39.98 -30.79
C LYS A 652 -21.03 38.84 -30.58
N TYR A 653 -21.21 37.76 -31.33
CA TYR A 653 -20.25 36.64 -31.36
C TYR A 653 -19.10 36.95 -32.31
N LEU A 654 -17.85 36.85 -31.82
CA LEU A 654 -16.62 37.16 -32.57
C LEU A 654 -15.83 35.93 -32.99
N GLY A 655 -16.27 34.73 -32.60
CA GLY A 655 -15.57 33.47 -32.87
C GLY A 655 -14.95 32.81 -31.64
N GLU A 656 -14.30 31.68 -31.89
CA GLU A 656 -13.49 30.99 -30.88
C GLU A 656 -12.16 31.74 -30.67
N ALA A 657 -11.63 31.75 -29.43
CA ALA A 657 -10.43 32.50 -29.03
C ALA A 657 -9.17 31.74 -29.32
#